data_d8de402f12692f686496a705ff71c9b0
#
_entry.id   d8de402f12692f686496a705ff71c9b0
#
_cell.length_a   1.000
_cell.length_b   1.000
_cell.length_c   1.000
_cell.angle_alpha   90.00
_cell.angle_beta   90.00
_cell.angle_gamma   90.00
#
_symmetry.space_group_name_H-M   'P 1'
#
loop_
_entity.id
_entity.type
_entity.pdbx_description
1 polymer ?
#
loop_
_entity_poly.entity_id
_entity_poly.type
_entity_poly.pdbx_seq_one_letter_code
_entity_poly.pdbx_strand_id
1 'polypeptide(L)'
;MSLTSHSLLATMISLALYGPAMAADTTSTSGDGHNQQTIADPANNTINGNKDPLAMVRGVCIPEKDLQQDTNNEPIHISANRVEAQQNKTAVYSGDVVVKQGTRTIVADKATLQQPANIVTAHGNVFYQDGGMDIDAKRLTSDLDTKDAQMDDAVYQMTCQPGRGDAKLIERRNVDGTQFYKMKDGTYTTCPSNDKSWRFAAGSLERDGESPFADLYNARFEVLDFPIFYLPWLRVPVTEQRLTGFLYPSLSYGSKNGMEIETPFYWNIAPNYDLTFTPKYMNHRGLQLTSKFRYLTDFGQGQFISEYLGHDKKHPDYDKRWGIQWTHSGIINKNWLLNIDYSKVSDTKYFDDVDSIIGQREDNNLLQTASLAYRNDNWDTSLMVRDFQPLTQSGEGTQYRLMPQLSSTYYKSDLPYGLDFSLPMSISKFDTDDRAKPTADRVTFNPTLTLPYATPWWSVTTQAKLNYAHYNQQFDVNVNPNLSTLDKTTNRTVPEFRVNSSLYFERDTSIMGEHYTQSLEPQLQYLYVKNVDQSGIYNPVNYSGGGYDSTRLQQDYYGLFSDRTYSGQDYIAAANQFTVGATTRYYDANFKERFTLSLGQIFYIDKPVADGTEAKSYSATALETEFNLNDNLFFKSAMQYDSSKNEIQQGSTAVEYRNGRVFVQPSYRYVSRSYLGNYVDENTLKDNGNDGISQLGLSAGFPINDNIDITADYFQDMNVNKMLESRVGLVYRSACWMIGLSYNRYAKNALSQDFTEYDSNVSFSFSLLGLQGARPFGQTSTDDGGNILGYADPFTLKN
;
A
#
# COMPACT_ATOMS: atom_id res chain seq x y z
N MET A 1 1.58 -25.58 -27.10
CA MET A 1 1.58 -24.68 -28.24
C MET A 1 0.43 -23.70 -28.01
N SER A 2 0.68 -22.41 -28.00
CA SER A 2 -0.27 -21.29 -27.81
C SER A 2 -0.67 -20.95 -26.36
N LEU A 3 0.27 -20.41 -25.60
CA LEU A 3 0.01 -19.76 -24.27
C LEU A 3 0.26 -18.25 -24.29
N THR A 4 0.42 -17.67 -25.47
CA THR A 4 1.08 -16.36 -25.64
C THR A 4 0.16 -15.17 -25.80
N SER A 5 -1.11 -15.40 -26.10
CA SER A 5 -2.05 -14.30 -26.35
C SER A 5 -2.75 -13.77 -25.10
N HIS A 6 -2.77 -14.54 -24.02
CA HIS A 6 -3.45 -14.13 -22.78
C HIS A 6 -2.63 -13.18 -21.93
N SER A 7 -1.30 -13.22 -22.05
CA SER A 7 -0.39 -12.31 -21.34
C SER A 7 -0.52 -10.85 -21.79
N LEU A 8 -0.80 -10.62 -23.06
CA LEU A 8 -1.03 -9.28 -23.60
C LEU A 8 -2.30 -8.63 -23.01
N LEU A 9 -3.33 -9.41 -22.76
CA LEU A 9 -4.58 -8.91 -22.20
C LEU A 9 -4.44 -8.44 -20.76
N ALA A 10 -3.71 -9.20 -19.93
CA ALA A 10 -3.46 -8.82 -18.54
C ALA A 10 -2.59 -7.57 -18.44
N THR A 11 -1.58 -7.44 -19.29
CA THR A 11 -0.69 -6.26 -19.35
C THR A 11 -1.42 -5.03 -19.89
N MET A 12 -2.30 -5.18 -20.88
CA MET A 12 -3.07 -4.08 -21.41
C MET A 12 -4.14 -3.55 -20.45
N ILE A 13 -4.77 -4.42 -19.69
CA ILE A 13 -5.75 -4.03 -18.67
C ILE A 13 -5.06 -3.32 -17.49
N SER A 14 -3.84 -3.72 -17.13
CA SER A 14 -3.05 -3.05 -16.08
C SER A 14 -2.54 -1.67 -16.51
N LEU A 15 -2.16 -1.49 -17.79
CA LEU A 15 -1.71 -0.21 -18.34
C LEU A 15 -2.85 0.80 -18.57
N ALA A 16 -4.06 0.34 -18.83
CA ALA A 16 -5.23 1.21 -19.01
C ALA A 16 -5.74 1.82 -17.69
N LEU A 17 -5.30 1.31 -16.53
CA LEU A 17 -5.68 1.82 -15.20
C LEU A 17 -4.71 2.88 -14.64
N TYR A 18 -3.55 3.09 -15.29
CA TYR A 18 -2.61 4.16 -14.92
C TYR A 18 -2.75 5.36 -15.88
N GLY A 19 -3.83 6.11 -15.72
CA GLY A 19 -3.88 7.49 -16.22
C GLY A 19 -2.90 8.37 -15.42
N PRO A 20 -2.27 9.38 -16.03
CA PRO A 20 -1.39 10.27 -15.30
C PRO A 20 -2.19 11.02 -14.24
N ALA A 21 -1.92 10.75 -12.98
CA ALA A 21 -2.40 11.58 -11.88
C ALA A 21 -1.74 12.95 -12.04
N MET A 22 -2.52 13.96 -12.40
CA MET A 22 -2.12 15.36 -12.24
C MET A 22 -1.92 15.63 -10.76
N ALA A 23 -0.68 15.91 -10.38
CA ALA A 23 -0.33 16.37 -9.05
C ALA A 23 -0.99 17.72 -8.81
N ALA A 24 -2.01 17.76 -7.97
CA ALA A 24 -2.48 18.97 -7.34
C ALA A 24 -1.65 19.18 -6.08
N ASP A 25 -0.88 20.26 -6.09
CA ASP A 25 -0.13 20.75 -4.94
C ASP A 25 -1.12 21.15 -3.84
N THR A 26 -1.23 20.36 -2.81
CA THR A 26 -1.84 20.78 -1.56
C THR A 26 -0.87 20.53 -0.42
N THR A 27 -0.37 21.60 0.12
CA THR A 27 0.32 21.68 1.41
C THR A 27 -0.54 20.99 2.47
N SER A 28 -0.20 19.76 2.82
CA SER A 28 -0.81 19.05 3.94
C SER A 28 -0.10 19.45 5.23
N THR A 29 -0.80 20.18 6.06
CA THR A 29 -0.54 20.18 7.50
C THR A 29 -0.91 18.80 8.04
N SER A 30 0.06 18.12 8.59
CA SER A 30 -0.10 16.85 9.27
C SER A 30 -1.08 16.98 10.43
N GLY A 31 -2.22 16.32 10.34
CA GLY A 31 -3.11 16.06 11.44
C GLY A 31 -3.13 14.56 11.70
N ASP A 32 -2.39 14.14 12.72
CA ASP A 32 -2.44 12.75 13.21
C ASP A 32 -3.83 12.46 13.79
N GLY A 33 -4.60 11.68 13.06
CA GLY A 33 -5.85 11.12 13.55
C GLY A 33 -5.61 9.87 14.41
N HIS A 34 -5.14 10.05 15.63
CA HIS A 34 -5.24 9.01 16.63
C HIS A 34 -6.71 8.85 17.06
N ASN A 35 -7.25 7.65 16.88
CA ASN A 35 -8.46 7.18 17.53
C ASN A 35 -8.25 7.27 19.06
N GLN A 36 -8.58 8.40 19.64
CA GLN A 36 -8.74 8.54 21.07
C GLN A 36 -10.01 7.79 21.46
N GLN A 37 -9.84 6.61 22.03
CA GLN A 37 -10.81 6.14 23.00
C GLN A 37 -10.96 7.27 24.03
N THR A 38 -12.13 7.84 24.10
CA THR A 38 -12.51 8.83 25.10
C THR A 38 -12.30 8.22 26.49
N ILE A 39 -11.15 8.49 27.08
CA ILE A 39 -10.95 8.38 28.52
C ILE A 39 -11.83 9.48 29.11
N ALA A 40 -12.79 9.09 29.94
CA ALA A 40 -13.71 9.98 30.60
C ALA A 40 -12.95 11.13 31.28
N ASP A 41 -13.40 12.35 30.96
CA ASP A 41 -12.91 13.60 31.53
C ASP A 41 -12.99 13.54 33.07
N PRO A 42 -11.89 13.64 33.84
CA PRO A 42 -11.94 13.57 35.30
C PRO A 42 -12.57 14.78 35.99
N ALA A 43 -13.07 15.76 35.21
CA ALA A 43 -13.60 17.01 35.76
C ALA A 43 -15.04 16.94 36.30
N ASN A 44 -15.76 15.81 36.20
CA ASN A 44 -17.17 15.76 36.55
C ASN A 44 -17.58 14.66 37.55
N ASN A 45 -16.70 14.26 38.49
CA ASN A 45 -17.08 13.46 39.65
C ASN A 45 -16.99 14.28 40.93
N THR A 46 -17.84 15.29 41.08
CA THR A 46 -18.14 15.93 42.36
C THR A 46 -19.27 15.15 43.04
N ILE A 47 -18.91 14.06 43.74
CA ILE A 47 -19.77 13.51 44.79
C ILE A 47 -18.88 13.20 46.00
N ASN A 48 -19.11 13.97 47.05
CA ASN A 48 -18.66 13.82 48.44
C ASN A 48 -17.15 13.95 48.74
N GLY A 49 -16.81 15.01 49.37
CA GLY A 49 -15.74 15.50 50.20
C GLY A 49 -14.62 14.64 50.77
N ASN A 50 -14.22 13.52 50.18
CA ASN A 50 -12.99 12.78 50.45
C ASN A 50 -12.27 12.52 49.14
N LYS A 51 -11.32 13.40 48.78
CA LYS A 51 -10.49 13.23 47.61
C LYS A 51 -9.47 12.13 47.91
N ASP A 52 -9.68 10.93 47.38
CA ASP A 52 -8.70 9.86 47.41
C ASP A 52 -7.46 10.35 46.63
N PRO A 53 -6.28 10.57 47.26
CA PRO A 53 -5.10 11.03 46.62
C PRO A 53 -4.63 10.11 45.47
N LEU A 54 -4.94 8.81 45.56
CA LEU A 54 -4.63 7.80 44.54
C LEU A 54 -5.43 7.98 43.26
N ALA A 55 -6.69 8.39 43.36
CA ALA A 55 -7.57 8.58 42.22
C ALA A 55 -7.09 9.70 41.27
N MET A 56 -6.27 10.64 41.74
CA MET A 56 -5.74 11.76 40.95
C MET A 56 -4.42 11.43 40.21
N VAL A 57 -3.74 10.37 40.59
CA VAL A 57 -2.37 10.07 40.13
C VAL A 57 -2.30 8.77 39.35
N ARG A 58 -3.10 7.77 39.73
CA ARG A 58 -3.08 6.43 39.14
C ARG A 58 -3.51 6.45 37.68
N GLY A 59 -2.74 5.83 36.80
CA GLY A 59 -3.03 5.70 35.36
C GLY A 59 -2.77 6.94 34.51
N VAL A 60 -2.19 8.00 35.06
CA VAL A 60 -1.86 9.21 34.29
C VAL A 60 -0.60 8.98 33.47
N CYS A 61 -0.73 9.02 32.13
CA CYS A 61 0.42 9.00 31.22
C CYS A 61 1.11 10.36 31.24
N ILE A 62 2.39 10.38 31.65
CA ILE A 62 3.23 11.59 31.62
C ILE A 62 4.02 11.58 30.29
N PRO A 63 3.85 12.59 29.41
CA PRO A 63 4.57 12.65 28.14
C PRO A 63 6.09 12.65 28.34
N GLU A 64 6.82 12.02 27.42
CA GLU A 64 8.28 11.88 27.50
C GLU A 64 9.02 13.23 27.60
N LYS A 65 8.47 14.29 27.00
CA LYS A 65 8.99 15.69 27.12
C LYS A 65 8.97 16.19 28.55
N ASP A 66 7.98 15.80 29.35
CA ASP A 66 7.84 16.25 30.74
C ASP A 66 8.72 15.42 31.69
N LEU A 67 9.11 14.20 31.28
CA LEU A 67 10.07 13.35 32.00
C LEU A 67 11.51 13.87 31.90
N GLN A 68 11.85 14.63 30.86
CA GLN A 68 13.19 15.21 30.65
C GLN A 68 13.40 16.53 31.41
N GLN A 69 12.37 17.10 32.03
CA GLN A 69 12.55 18.26 32.88
C GLN A 69 13.36 17.88 34.13
N ASP A 70 14.41 18.66 34.41
CA ASP A 70 15.23 18.46 35.59
C ASP A 70 14.43 18.76 36.86
N THR A 71 13.72 17.76 37.38
CA THR A 71 12.93 17.87 38.63
C THR A 71 13.81 17.86 39.89
N ASN A 72 15.14 17.92 39.71
CA ASN A 72 16.10 17.79 40.80
C ASN A 72 16.06 18.95 41.77
N ASN A 73 15.63 20.11 41.34
CA ASN A 73 15.58 21.33 42.14
C ASN A 73 14.18 21.63 42.65
N GLU A 74 13.19 20.77 42.39
CA GLU A 74 11.83 21.02 42.90
C GLU A 74 11.71 20.67 44.40
N PRO A 75 10.95 21.46 45.13
CA PRO A 75 10.78 21.24 46.58
C PRO A 75 9.97 19.95 46.83
N ILE A 76 10.31 19.25 47.90
CA ILE A 76 9.57 18.07 48.35
C ILE A 76 8.37 18.54 49.17
N HIS A 77 7.18 18.15 48.75
CA HIS A 77 5.92 18.42 49.46
C HIS A 77 5.45 17.14 50.13
N ILE A 78 5.25 17.22 51.46
CA ILE A 78 4.73 16.09 52.25
C ILE A 78 3.42 16.51 52.92
N SER A 79 2.35 15.75 52.72
CA SER A 79 1.08 15.91 53.41
C SER A 79 0.69 14.63 54.14
N ALA A 80 0.13 14.75 55.34
CA ALA A 80 -0.34 13.62 56.17
C ALA A 80 -1.36 14.11 57.16
N ASN A 81 -2.17 13.20 57.71
CA ASN A 81 -3.14 13.53 58.80
C ASN A 81 -2.46 13.81 60.11
N ARG A 82 -1.32 13.18 60.37
CA ARG A 82 -0.55 13.32 61.64
C ARG A 82 0.93 13.31 61.39
N VAL A 83 1.68 14.16 62.06
CA VAL A 83 3.16 14.23 62.02
C VAL A 83 3.69 14.20 63.45
N GLU A 84 4.64 13.30 63.70
CA GLU A 84 5.44 13.25 64.92
C GLU A 84 6.91 13.41 64.52
N ALA A 85 7.55 14.50 64.94
CA ALA A 85 8.91 14.81 64.54
C ALA A 85 9.81 14.99 65.79
N GLN A 86 11.01 14.41 65.71
CA GLN A 86 12.10 14.68 66.61
C GLN A 86 13.16 15.50 65.85
N GLN A 87 13.52 16.64 66.41
CA GLN A 87 14.44 17.58 65.75
C GLN A 87 15.77 16.87 65.42
N ASN A 88 16.17 16.99 64.12
CA ASN A 88 17.41 16.40 63.54
C ASN A 88 17.53 14.86 63.67
N LYS A 89 16.43 14.13 63.83
CA LYS A 89 16.41 12.66 63.90
C LYS A 89 15.46 12.03 62.91
N THR A 90 14.17 11.99 63.29
CA THR A 90 13.15 11.30 62.55
C THR A 90 11.86 12.11 62.53
N ALA A 91 11.16 12.10 61.40
CA ALA A 91 9.79 12.56 61.30
C ALA A 91 8.92 11.38 60.83
N VAL A 92 7.85 11.08 61.61
CA VAL A 92 6.89 10.02 61.28
C VAL A 92 5.61 10.68 60.82
N TYR A 93 5.19 10.41 59.61
CA TYR A 93 3.94 10.85 58.99
C TYR A 93 2.97 9.66 58.98
N SER A 94 1.71 9.88 59.37
CA SER A 94 0.72 8.83 59.46
C SER A 94 -0.65 9.29 58.97
N GLY A 95 -1.34 8.43 58.25
CA GLY A 95 -2.66 8.62 57.68
C GLY A 95 -2.58 9.43 56.37
N ASP A 96 -2.97 8.81 55.26
CA ASP A 96 -3.04 9.38 53.92
C ASP A 96 -1.78 10.18 53.56
N VAL A 97 -0.63 9.57 53.74
CA VAL A 97 0.67 10.24 53.49
C VAL A 97 0.89 10.37 52.01
N VAL A 98 1.12 11.59 51.53
CA VAL A 98 1.49 11.88 50.16
C VAL A 98 2.81 12.64 50.15
N VAL A 99 3.83 12.12 49.46
CA VAL A 99 5.12 12.76 49.20
C VAL A 99 5.21 13.04 47.71
N LYS A 100 5.36 14.28 47.33
CA LYS A 100 5.44 14.69 45.92
C LYS A 100 6.69 15.51 45.66
N GLN A 101 7.42 15.17 44.59
CA GLN A 101 8.55 15.93 44.05
C GLN A 101 8.56 15.89 42.53
N GLY A 102 8.19 16.99 41.90
CA GLY A 102 8.03 17.04 40.45
C GLY A 102 6.97 16.05 39.97
N THR A 103 7.38 15.15 39.05
CA THR A 103 6.53 14.09 38.51
C THR A 103 6.44 12.86 39.43
N ARG A 104 7.24 12.80 40.49
CA ARG A 104 7.23 11.67 41.42
C ARG A 104 6.19 11.83 42.50
N THR A 105 5.47 10.75 42.78
CA THR A 105 4.49 10.72 43.84
C THR A 105 4.62 9.42 44.63
N ILE A 106 4.67 9.50 45.96
CA ILE A 106 4.58 8.38 46.87
C ILE A 106 3.33 8.57 47.72
N VAL A 107 2.47 7.54 47.79
CA VAL A 107 1.34 7.50 48.70
C VAL A 107 1.49 6.29 49.61
N ALA A 108 1.19 6.43 50.93
CA ALA A 108 1.30 5.34 51.86
C ALA A 108 0.43 5.61 53.14
N ASP A 109 0.18 4.57 53.91
CA ASP A 109 -0.52 4.75 55.22
C ASP A 109 0.42 5.40 56.26
N LYS A 110 1.75 5.14 56.13
CA LYS A 110 2.76 5.65 57.04
C LYS A 110 4.08 5.86 56.31
N ALA A 111 4.72 6.97 56.53
CA ALA A 111 6.08 7.25 56.06
C ALA A 111 6.97 7.76 57.20
N THR A 112 8.21 7.31 57.24
CA THR A 112 9.24 7.74 58.20
C THR A 112 10.39 8.36 57.44
N LEU A 113 10.65 9.64 57.71
CA LEU A 113 11.78 10.40 57.16
C LEU A 113 12.91 10.40 58.20
N GLN A 114 14.08 9.92 57.85
CA GLN A 114 15.32 10.03 58.63
C GLN A 114 16.06 11.28 58.19
N GLN A 115 16.00 12.34 58.96
CA GLN A 115 16.47 13.69 58.57
C GLN A 115 17.96 13.80 58.31
N PRO A 116 18.92 13.21 59.04
CA PRO A 116 20.29 13.40 58.60
C PRO A 116 20.67 12.72 57.30
N ALA A 117 19.96 11.64 56.93
CA ALA A 117 20.23 10.83 55.72
C ALA A 117 19.22 11.05 54.62
N ASN A 118 18.16 11.87 54.82
CA ASN A 118 17.06 12.13 53.88
C ASN A 118 16.46 10.84 53.30
N ILE A 119 16.43 9.76 54.10
CA ILE A 119 15.83 8.48 53.68
C ILE A 119 14.39 8.43 54.13
N VAL A 120 13.48 8.20 53.18
CA VAL A 120 12.07 7.93 53.40
C VAL A 120 11.83 6.43 53.36
N THR A 121 11.18 5.89 54.42
CA THR A 121 10.66 4.53 54.39
C THR A 121 9.14 4.58 54.52
N ALA A 122 8.43 4.07 53.52
CA ALA A 122 6.96 4.03 53.46
C ALA A 122 6.45 2.59 53.66
N HIS A 123 5.34 2.47 54.40
CA HIS A 123 4.70 1.19 54.73
C HIS A 123 3.18 1.32 54.65
N GLY A 124 2.51 0.24 54.25
CA GLY A 124 1.05 0.13 54.17
C GLY A 124 0.51 0.81 52.89
N ASN A 125 -0.12 0.03 52.04
CA ASN A 125 -0.73 0.48 50.78
C ASN A 125 0.19 1.45 50.01
N VAL A 126 1.48 1.07 49.88
CA VAL A 126 2.46 1.93 49.23
C VAL A 126 2.22 1.97 47.75
N PHE A 127 1.98 3.16 47.22
CA PHE A 127 1.94 3.45 45.78
C PHE A 127 3.06 4.42 45.42
N TYR A 128 3.78 4.08 44.36
CA TYR A 128 4.86 4.91 43.83
C TYR A 128 4.65 5.15 42.34
N GLN A 129 4.71 6.40 41.92
CA GLN A 129 4.66 6.77 40.51
C GLN A 129 5.92 7.53 40.11
N ASP A 130 6.56 7.11 39.01
CA ASP A 130 7.69 7.79 38.41
C ASP A 130 7.88 7.33 36.96
N GLY A 131 8.20 8.27 36.06
CA GLY A 131 8.60 7.97 34.70
C GLY A 131 7.60 7.18 33.85
N GLY A 132 6.31 7.36 34.04
CA GLY A 132 5.26 6.64 33.28
C GLY A 132 5.00 5.22 33.79
N MET A 133 5.38 4.92 35.01
CA MET A 133 5.17 3.63 35.67
C MET A 133 4.50 3.85 37.03
N ASP A 134 3.43 3.12 37.29
CA ASP A 134 2.74 3.02 38.58
C ASP A 134 3.18 1.72 39.25
N ILE A 135 3.56 1.78 40.54
CA ILE A 135 4.03 0.64 41.30
C ILE A 135 3.29 0.57 42.63
N ASP A 136 2.62 -0.53 42.86
CA ASP A 136 2.08 -0.90 44.19
C ASP A 136 3.09 -1.82 44.91
N ALA A 137 3.49 -1.51 46.12
CA ALA A 137 4.50 -2.28 46.88
C ALA A 137 4.09 -2.46 48.36
N LYS A 138 4.64 -3.47 48.99
CA LYS A 138 4.44 -3.62 50.45
C LYS A 138 5.28 -2.63 51.24
N ARG A 139 6.44 -2.28 50.73
CA ARG A 139 7.38 -1.36 51.36
C ARG A 139 8.19 -0.61 50.29
N LEU A 140 8.41 0.66 50.51
CA LEU A 140 9.31 1.50 49.76
C LEU A 140 10.36 2.09 50.70
N THR A 141 11.64 2.03 50.30
CA THR A 141 12.72 2.82 50.88
C THR A 141 13.31 3.69 49.76
N SER A 142 13.32 5.02 49.95
CA SER A 142 13.87 5.95 48.97
C SER A 142 14.83 6.92 49.67
N ASP A 143 16.01 7.11 49.06
CA ASP A 143 16.93 8.16 49.38
C ASP A 143 16.55 9.41 48.52
N LEU A 144 16.23 10.50 49.18
CA LEU A 144 15.76 11.70 48.50
C LEU A 144 16.91 12.49 47.87
N ASP A 145 18.15 12.33 48.33
CA ASP A 145 19.34 13.01 47.84
C ASP A 145 19.90 12.28 46.61
N THR A 146 20.14 10.97 46.72
CA THR A 146 20.66 10.15 45.63
C THR A 146 19.57 9.72 44.65
N LYS A 147 18.31 9.78 45.07
CA LYS A 147 17.11 9.32 44.33
C LYS A 147 17.09 7.82 44.13
N ASP A 148 17.85 7.08 44.92
CA ASP A 148 17.75 5.63 44.96
C ASP A 148 16.42 5.22 45.59
N ALA A 149 15.83 4.15 45.06
CA ALA A 149 14.60 3.60 45.58
C ALA A 149 14.61 2.07 45.56
N GLN A 150 14.09 1.47 46.62
CA GLN A 150 13.91 0.03 46.71
C GLN A 150 12.49 -0.27 47.12
N MET A 151 11.82 -1.18 46.37
CA MET A 151 10.45 -1.58 46.56
C MET A 151 10.36 -3.09 46.69
N ASP A 152 9.80 -3.55 47.82
CA ASP A 152 9.67 -4.96 48.13
C ASP A 152 8.26 -5.47 47.76
N ASP A 153 8.16 -6.67 47.14
CA ASP A 153 6.92 -7.33 46.68
C ASP A 153 6.06 -6.35 45.87
N ALA A 154 6.62 -5.92 44.75
CA ALA A 154 6.04 -4.88 43.91
C ALA A 154 5.21 -5.45 42.74
N VAL A 155 4.08 -4.79 42.42
CA VAL A 155 3.31 -4.96 41.21
C VAL A 155 3.38 -3.66 40.44
N TYR A 156 3.75 -3.71 39.15
CA TYR A 156 3.89 -2.52 38.34
C TYR A 156 3.00 -2.53 37.11
N GLN A 157 2.59 -1.33 36.71
CA GLN A 157 1.80 -1.06 35.50
C GLN A 157 2.44 0.12 34.75
N MET A 158 2.71 -0.04 33.45
CA MET A 158 3.10 1.08 32.59
C MET A 158 1.86 1.93 32.27
N THR A 159 1.98 3.26 32.34
CA THR A 159 0.82 4.17 32.16
C THR A 159 0.64 4.62 30.72
N CYS A 160 1.75 4.71 29.93
CA CYS A 160 1.70 5.18 28.54
C CYS A 160 1.68 4.03 27.51
N GLN A 161 1.95 2.82 27.94
CA GLN A 161 2.03 1.64 27.06
C GLN A 161 1.41 0.42 27.76
N PRO A 162 0.83 -0.53 27.01
CA PRO A 162 0.39 -1.76 27.61
C PRO A 162 1.62 -2.55 28.11
N GLY A 163 1.74 -2.71 29.40
CA GLY A 163 2.83 -3.46 30.02
C GLY A 163 2.66 -3.48 31.53
N ARG A 164 2.77 -4.65 32.13
CA ARG A 164 2.65 -4.86 33.57
C ARG A 164 3.43 -6.08 34.02
N GLY A 165 3.64 -6.19 35.30
CA GLY A 165 4.27 -7.34 35.89
C GLY A 165 4.34 -7.24 37.41
N ASP A 166 4.97 -8.22 38.00
CA ASP A 166 5.28 -8.27 39.43
C ASP A 166 6.79 -8.57 39.63
N ALA A 167 7.35 -8.17 40.75
CA ALA A 167 8.70 -8.48 41.10
C ALA A 167 8.85 -8.58 42.62
N LYS A 168 9.70 -9.50 43.12
CA LYS A 168 9.98 -9.57 44.55
C LYS A 168 10.70 -8.32 45.03
N LEU A 169 11.52 -7.73 44.16
CA LEU A 169 12.32 -6.56 44.49
C LEU A 169 12.47 -5.70 43.21
N ILE A 170 12.15 -4.42 43.32
CA ILE A 170 12.51 -3.40 42.29
C ILE A 170 13.53 -2.46 42.95
N GLU A 171 14.72 -2.37 42.38
CA GLU A 171 15.78 -1.43 42.77
C GLU A 171 15.93 -0.40 41.67
N ARG A 172 15.89 0.87 42.03
CA ARG A 172 16.30 2.00 41.21
C ARG A 172 17.51 2.64 41.79
N ARG A 173 18.59 2.80 41.05
CA ARG A 173 19.84 3.45 41.46
C ARG A 173 20.19 4.59 40.52
N ASN A 174 20.69 5.66 41.08
CA ASN A 174 21.21 6.79 40.33
C ASN A 174 22.73 6.82 40.49
N VAL A 175 23.47 6.54 39.43
CA VAL A 175 24.94 6.59 39.41
C VAL A 175 25.36 7.65 38.42
N ASP A 176 26.02 8.71 38.90
CA ASP A 176 26.48 9.82 38.07
C ASP A 176 25.41 10.47 37.16
N GLY A 177 24.15 10.52 37.63
CA GLY A 177 23.04 11.07 36.88
C GLY A 177 22.29 10.04 36.01
N THR A 178 22.87 8.89 35.74
CA THR A 178 22.25 7.81 34.99
C THR A 178 21.42 6.90 35.91
N GLN A 179 20.19 6.59 35.50
CA GLN A 179 19.26 5.75 36.28
C GLN A 179 19.42 4.29 35.89
N PHE A 180 19.62 3.42 36.85
CA PHE A 180 19.68 1.97 36.70
C PHE A 180 18.48 1.31 37.37
N TYR A 181 17.79 0.43 36.64
CA TYR A 181 16.69 -0.36 37.15
C TYR A 181 17.07 -1.83 37.20
N LYS A 182 16.80 -2.46 38.33
CA LYS A 182 16.98 -3.90 38.52
C LYS A 182 15.74 -4.49 39.16
N MET A 183 15.17 -5.52 38.54
CA MET A 183 14.09 -6.30 39.12
C MET A 183 14.58 -7.71 39.42
N LYS A 184 14.27 -8.25 40.57
CA LYS A 184 14.56 -9.66 40.93
C LYS A 184 13.27 -10.46 40.95
N ASP A 185 13.34 -11.67 40.37
CA ASP A 185 12.17 -12.53 40.12
C ASP A 185 11.02 -11.74 39.52
N GLY A 186 11.32 -11.03 38.42
CA GLY A 186 10.40 -10.13 37.75
C GLY A 186 9.63 -10.81 36.62
N THR A 187 8.40 -10.36 36.38
CA THR A 187 7.56 -10.77 35.26
C THR A 187 7.21 -9.58 34.37
N TYR A 188 6.88 -9.84 33.11
CA TYR A 188 6.39 -8.84 32.17
C TYR A 188 5.36 -9.45 31.24
N THR A 189 4.24 -8.76 31.05
CA THR A 189 3.21 -9.10 30.08
C THR A 189 2.47 -7.84 29.60
N THR A 190 1.90 -7.89 28.42
CA THR A 190 0.94 -6.86 27.94
C THR A 190 -0.52 -7.28 28.16
N CYS A 191 -0.75 -8.46 28.72
CA CYS A 191 -2.08 -8.96 29.03
C CYS A 191 -2.74 -8.18 30.18
N PRO A 192 -4.06 -7.98 30.18
CA PRO A 192 -4.81 -7.41 31.31
C PRO A 192 -4.60 -8.22 32.61
N SER A 193 -4.92 -7.63 33.77
CA SER A 193 -4.64 -8.23 35.08
C SER A 193 -5.34 -9.58 35.32
N ASN A 194 -6.44 -9.84 34.67
CA ASN A 194 -7.22 -11.07 34.73
C ASN A 194 -6.85 -12.10 33.65
N ASP A 195 -5.93 -11.78 32.74
CA ASP A 195 -5.51 -12.63 31.61
C ASP A 195 -4.07 -13.11 31.83
N LYS A 196 -3.89 -14.43 31.94
CA LYS A 196 -2.61 -15.11 32.11
C LYS A 196 -2.14 -15.81 30.84
N SER A 197 -2.64 -15.39 29.68
CA SER A 197 -2.32 -16.06 28.39
C SER A 197 -0.83 -16.19 28.18
N TRP A 198 -0.05 -15.14 28.45
CA TRP A 198 1.40 -15.23 28.36
C TRP A 198 2.12 -14.21 29.26
N ARG A 199 3.34 -14.56 29.66
CA ARG A 199 4.27 -13.64 30.31
C ARG A 199 5.73 -14.07 30.08
N PHE A 200 6.62 -13.12 30.16
CA PHE A 200 8.03 -13.36 30.41
C PHE A 200 8.28 -13.33 31.90
N ALA A 201 8.99 -14.33 32.42
CA ALA A 201 9.49 -14.36 33.79
C ALA A 201 11.01 -14.41 33.77
N ALA A 202 11.70 -13.63 34.59
CA ALA A 202 13.15 -13.58 34.64
C ALA A 202 13.65 -13.61 36.09
N GLY A 203 14.73 -14.31 36.35
CA GLY A 203 15.39 -14.29 37.66
C GLY A 203 15.98 -12.90 37.99
N SER A 204 16.47 -12.18 36.98
CA SER A 204 16.85 -10.76 37.05
C SER A 204 16.52 -10.08 35.74
N LEU A 205 15.94 -8.87 35.81
CA LEU A 205 15.81 -7.93 34.70
C LEU A 205 16.61 -6.68 35.04
N GLU A 206 17.52 -6.27 34.17
CA GLU A 206 18.39 -5.13 34.38
C GLU A 206 18.29 -4.15 33.18
N ARG A 207 18.14 -2.88 33.51
CA ARG A 207 18.11 -1.80 32.51
C ARG A 207 18.94 -0.62 32.98
N ASP A 208 19.84 -0.19 32.11
CA ASP A 208 20.41 1.15 32.14
C ASP A 208 19.37 2.14 31.62
N GLY A 209 19.09 3.23 32.31
CA GLY A 209 18.06 4.20 31.98
C GLY A 209 18.21 4.85 30.62
N GLU A 210 19.46 4.95 30.13
CA GLU A 210 19.76 5.47 28.78
C GLU A 210 19.72 4.36 27.71
N SER A 211 19.76 3.08 28.14
CA SER A 211 19.75 1.96 27.21
C SER A 211 18.36 1.75 26.61
N PRO A 212 18.25 1.61 25.28
CA PRO A 212 17.01 1.21 24.65
C PRO A 212 16.66 -0.27 24.89
N PHE A 213 17.51 -1.01 25.62
CA PHE A 213 17.35 -2.43 25.89
C PHE A 213 17.23 -2.70 27.38
N ALA A 214 16.56 -3.81 27.72
CA ALA A 214 16.64 -4.47 28.99
C ALA A 214 17.21 -5.87 28.83
N ASP A 215 18.09 -6.26 29.74
CA ASP A 215 18.69 -7.58 29.82
C ASP A 215 17.94 -8.46 30.85
N LEU A 216 17.44 -9.60 30.40
CA LEU A 216 16.75 -10.60 31.18
C LEU A 216 17.67 -11.79 31.38
N TYR A 217 17.95 -12.15 32.63
CA TYR A 217 18.72 -13.33 32.98
C TYR A 217 17.81 -14.44 33.50
N ASN A 218 18.08 -15.67 33.09
CA ASN A 218 17.22 -16.83 33.36
C ASN A 218 15.78 -16.60 32.91
N ALA A 219 15.63 -16.06 31.65
CA ALA A 219 14.37 -15.72 31.08
C ALA A 219 13.55 -16.95 30.71
N ARG A 220 12.27 -16.94 31.02
CA ARG A 220 11.30 -17.99 30.69
C ARG A 220 10.12 -17.32 29.99
N PHE A 221 9.70 -17.89 28.90
CA PHE A 221 8.42 -17.54 28.29
C PHE A 221 7.38 -18.53 28.79
N GLU A 222 6.35 -18.03 29.44
CA GLU A 222 5.30 -18.82 30.06
C GLU A 222 3.97 -18.54 29.36
N VAL A 223 3.21 -19.60 29.07
CA VAL A 223 1.85 -19.57 28.54
C VAL A 223 0.94 -20.29 29.52
N LEU A 224 -0.09 -19.62 30.00
CA LEU A 224 -0.99 -20.12 31.06
C LEU A 224 -0.22 -20.61 32.31
N ASP A 225 0.77 -19.82 32.73
CA ASP A 225 1.71 -20.14 33.83
C ASP A 225 2.61 -21.36 33.57
N PHE A 226 2.63 -21.95 32.35
CA PHE A 226 3.49 -23.07 32.00
C PHE A 226 4.70 -22.61 31.18
N PRO A 227 5.96 -22.92 31.58
CA PRO A 227 7.14 -22.49 30.83
C PRO A 227 7.28 -23.28 29.53
N ILE A 228 7.24 -22.56 28.41
CA ILE A 228 7.36 -23.12 27.05
C ILE A 228 8.82 -23.18 26.60
N PHE A 229 9.58 -22.13 26.89
CA PHE A 229 11.03 -22.15 26.63
C PHE A 229 11.81 -21.34 27.67
N TYR A 230 13.11 -21.63 27.75
CA TYR A 230 14.06 -21.02 28.65
C TYR A 230 15.28 -20.50 27.90
N LEU A 231 15.71 -19.29 28.26
CA LEU A 231 16.94 -18.68 27.76
C LEU A 231 17.77 -18.19 28.95
N PRO A 232 19.08 -18.56 29.04
CA PRO A 232 19.94 -18.11 30.13
C PRO A 232 20.10 -16.58 30.14
N TRP A 233 20.04 -15.97 28.95
CA TRP A 233 20.07 -14.53 28.72
C TRP A 233 19.22 -14.15 27.50
N LEU A 234 18.48 -13.06 27.63
CA LEU A 234 17.66 -12.49 26.56
C LEU A 234 17.73 -10.96 26.69
N ARG A 235 18.02 -10.29 25.58
CA ARG A 235 17.95 -8.83 25.46
C ARG A 235 16.70 -8.43 24.71
N VAL A 236 15.89 -7.56 25.30
CA VAL A 236 14.62 -7.09 24.70
C VAL A 236 14.63 -5.57 24.53
N PRO A 237 14.03 -5.03 23.46
CA PRO A 237 13.84 -3.59 23.31
C PRO A 237 12.78 -3.09 24.30
N VAL A 238 13.00 -1.93 24.87
CA VAL A 238 12.08 -1.27 25.83
C VAL A 238 11.73 0.16 25.43
N THR A 239 12.12 0.59 24.22
CA THR A 239 11.84 1.91 23.65
C THR A 239 11.24 1.75 22.27
N GLU A 240 10.59 2.82 21.75
CA GLU A 240 10.00 2.84 20.39
C GLU A 240 11.03 3.01 19.27
N GLN A 241 12.30 3.11 19.59
CA GLN A 241 13.37 3.25 18.62
C GLN A 241 13.57 1.98 17.79
N ARG A 242 14.02 2.16 16.55
CA ARG A 242 14.42 1.02 15.70
C ARG A 242 15.70 0.40 16.24
N LEU A 243 15.64 -0.86 16.60
CA LEU A 243 16.75 -1.58 17.24
C LEU A 243 17.10 -2.85 16.46
N THR A 244 18.39 -3.19 16.47
CA THR A 244 18.88 -4.44 15.90
C THR A 244 18.42 -5.64 16.70
N GLY A 245 17.87 -6.67 16.05
CA GLY A 245 17.44 -7.91 16.71
C GLY A 245 16.62 -8.83 15.82
N PHE A 246 16.30 -10.00 16.35
CA PHE A 246 15.38 -10.92 15.71
C PHE A 246 13.95 -10.37 15.78
N LEU A 247 13.25 -10.45 14.66
CA LEU A 247 11.80 -10.21 14.61
C LEU A 247 11.05 -11.52 14.90
N TYR A 248 9.73 -11.42 15.05
CA TYR A 248 8.91 -12.60 15.35
C TYR A 248 9.00 -13.61 14.23
N PRO A 249 9.22 -14.90 14.56
CA PRO A 249 9.17 -15.95 13.55
C PRO A 249 7.74 -16.17 13.09
N SER A 250 7.58 -16.54 11.81
CA SER A 250 6.31 -16.98 11.24
C SER A 250 6.36 -18.47 10.89
N LEU A 251 5.21 -19.12 10.97
CA LEU A 251 5.03 -20.52 10.64
C LEU A 251 3.86 -20.65 9.66
N SER A 252 4.07 -21.33 8.55
CA SER A 252 3.01 -21.63 7.59
C SER A 252 3.13 -23.05 7.04
N TYR A 253 2.05 -23.55 6.42
CA TYR A 253 2.03 -24.84 5.77
C TYR A 253 1.22 -24.75 4.47
N GLY A 254 1.77 -25.26 3.37
CA GLY A 254 1.10 -25.27 2.08
C GLY A 254 1.50 -26.43 1.19
N SER A 255 0.67 -26.72 0.18
CA SER A 255 0.93 -27.77 -0.81
C SER A 255 2.19 -27.52 -1.63
N LYS A 256 2.54 -26.25 -1.83
CA LYS A 256 3.67 -25.80 -2.64
C LYS A 256 5.02 -26.03 -1.92
N ASN A 257 5.13 -25.57 -0.69
CA ASN A 257 6.40 -25.49 0.06
C ASN A 257 6.47 -26.47 1.23
N GLY A 258 5.34 -27.06 1.64
CA GLY A 258 5.21 -27.83 2.87
C GLY A 258 5.22 -26.93 4.11
N MET A 259 5.86 -27.39 5.17
CA MET A 259 6.04 -26.55 6.37
C MET A 259 7.11 -25.51 6.12
N GLU A 260 6.81 -24.27 6.46
CA GLU A 260 7.68 -23.11 6.31
C GLU A 260 7.91 -22.44 7.67
N ILE A 261 9.17 -22.10 7.94
CA ILE A 261 9.57 -21.35 9.12
C ILE A 261 10.42 -20.17 8.65
N GLU A 262 10.00 -18.97 8.98
CA GLU A 262 10.76 -17.74 8.74
C GLU A 262 11.23 -17.15 10.06
N THR A 263 12.49 -16.71 10.12
CA THR A 263 13.07 -16.07 11.29
C THR A 263 13.81 -14.80 10.88
N PRO A 264 13.10 -13.67 10.68
CA PRO A 264 13.73 -12.45 10.23
C PRO A 264 14.65 -11.84 11.28
N PHE A 265 15.80 -11.33 10.85
CA PHE A 265 16.75 -10.56 11.66
C PHE A 265 16.83 -9.13 11.08
N TYR A 266 16.50 -8.16 11.90
CA TYR A 266 16.59 -6.74 11.56
C TYR A 266 17.88 -6.13 12.06
N TRP A 267 18.64 -5.48 11.19
CA TRP A 267 19.86 -4.77 11.50
C TRP A 267 19.68 -3.27 11.26
N ASN A 268 19.61 -2.51 12.36
CA ASN A 268 19.64 -1.04 12.33
C ASN A 268 21.10 -0.57 12.16
N ILE A 269 21.54 -0.42 10.91
CA ILE A 269 22.93 -0.08 10.59
C ILE A 269 23.21 1.38 10.98
N ALA A 270 22.29 2.29 10.63
CA ALA A 270 22.32 3.70 10.92
C ALA A 270 20.89 4.28 10.90
N PRO A 271 20.65 5.51 11.37
CA PRO A 271 19.31 6.12 11.31
C PRO A 271 18.68 6.12 9.91
N ASN A 272 19.50 6.14 8.88
CA ASN A 272 19.10 6.20 7.47
C ASN A 272 19.43 4.93 6.65
N TYR A 273 19.96 3.86 7.29
CA TYR A 273 20.24 2.58 6.65
C TYR A 273 19.78 1.43 7.52
N ASP A 274 19.06 0.49 6.96
CA ASP A 274 18.73 -0.76 7.63
C ASP A 274 18.75 -1.97 6.69
N LEU A 275 18.88 -3.14 7.28
CA LEU A 275 18.88 -4.42 6.58
C LEU A 275 17.97 -5.39 7.34
N THR A 276 17.03 -6.01 6.65
CA THR A 276 16.30 -7.18 7.16
C THR A 276 16.79 -8.42 6.40
N PHE A 277 17.31 -9.38 7.16
CA PHE A 277 17.75 -10.66 6.64
C PHE A 277 16.80 -11.75 7.11
N THR A 278 16.14 -12.45 6.17
CA THR A 278 15.09 -13.43 6.47
C THR A 278 15.48 -14.81 5.92
N PRO A 279 16.06 -15.69 6.73
CA PRO A 279 16.11 -17.10 6.39
C PRO A 279 14.71 -17.73 6.50
N LYS A 280 14.30 -18.41 5.43
CA LYS A 280 13.03 -19.14 5.31
C LYS A 280 13.34 -20.59 4.98
N TYR A 281 13.05 -21.48 5.90
CA TYR A 281 13.19 -22.92 5.66
C TYR A 281 11.87 -23.52 5.21
N MET A 282 11.89 -24.19 4.07
CA MET A 282 10.76 -24.91 3.47
C MET A 282 11.11 -26.39 3.37
N ASN A 283 10.34 -27.27 4.02
CA ASN A 283 10.73 -28.68 4.08
C ASN A 283 10.70 -29.37 2.70
N HIS A 284 9.81 -28.95 1.79
CA HIS A 284 9.73 -29.50 0.43
C HIS A 284 10.75 -28.88 -0.54
N ARG A 285 11.31 -27.70 -0.25
CA ARG A 285 12.19 -26.96 -1.18
C ARG A 285 13.60 -26.76 -0.66
N GLY A 286 13.77 -26.37 0.57
CA GLY A 286 15.06 -26.06 1.16
C GLY A 286 15.11 -24.73 1.87
N LEU A 287 16.31 -24.14 1.98
CA LEU A 287 16.56 -22.87 2.64
C LEU A 287 16.58 -21.72 1.61
N GLN A 288 15.65 -20.81 1.71
CA GLN A 288 15.65 -19.53 1.01
C GLN A 288 16.20 -18.43 1.92
N LEU A 289 17.05 -17.57 1.39
CA LEU A 289 17.59 -16.41 2.08
C LEU A 289 17.09 -15.16 1.38
N THR A 290 16.38 -14.31 2.11
CA THR A 290 15.90 -13.01 1.62
C THR A 290 16.61 -11.90 2.38
N SER A 291 17.16 -10.93 1.65
CA SER A 291 17.79 -9.74 2.22
C SER A 291 17.10 -8.50 1.67
N LYS A 292 16.62 -7.61 2.54
CA LYS A 292 16.01 -6.34 2.21
C LYS A 292 16.81 -5.21 2.85
N PHE A 293 17.60 -4.52 2.05
CA PHE A 293 18.36 -3.35 2.44
C PHE A 293 17.59 -2.09 2.05
N ARG A 294 17.38 -1.16 2.99
CA ARG A 294 16.74 0.14 2.74
C ARG A 294 17.70 1.28 3.07
N TYR A 295 17.60 2.34 2.32
CA TYR A 295 18.43 3.51 2.52
C TYR A 295 17.67 4.80 2.25
N LEU A 296 18.08 5.86 2.97
CA LEU A 296 17.65 7.24 2.79
C LEU A 296 18.92 8.11 2.72
N THR A 297 19.09 8.84 1.62
CA THR A 297 20.24 9.70 1.35
C THR A 297 19.77 11.06 0.85
N ASP A 298 20.70 12.01 0.69
CA ASP A 298 20.41 13.32 0.09
C ASP A 298 19.97 13.21 -1.38
N PHE A 299 20.23 12.08 -2.02
CA PHE A 299 19.82 11.80 -3.41
C PHE A 299 18.47 11.10 -3.52
N GLY A 300 17.84 10.78 -2.39
CA GLY A 300 16.56 10.06 -2.33
C GLY A 300 16.60 8.82 -1.46
N GLN A 301 15.52 8.07 -1.57
CA GLN A 301 15.31 6.83 -0.83
C GLN A 301 15.20 5.63 -1.77
N GLY A 302 15.54 4.47 -1.26
CA GLY A 302 15.42 3.25 -2.04
C GLY A 302 15.55 1.99 -1.21
N GLN A 303 15.33 0.87 -1.89
CA GLN A 303 15.53 -0.46 -1.32
C GLN A 303 16.19 -1.38 -2.34
N PHE A 304 17.01 -2.27 -1.83
CA PHE A 304 17.57 -3.39 -2.57
C PHE A 304 17.15 -4.70 -1.92
N ILE A 305 16.50 -5.55 -2.70
CA ILE A 305 16.03 -6.86 -2.27
C ILE A 305 16.81 -7.92 -3.02
N SER A 306 17.26 -8.93 -2.32
CA SER A 306 17.83 -10.13 -2.93
C SER A 306 17.25 -11.39 -2.30
N GLU A 307 16.93 -12.36 -3.11
CA GLU A 307 16.44 -13.67 -2.73
C GLU A 307 17.37 -14.74 -3.29
N TYR A 308 17.63 -15.77 -2.53
CA TYR A 308 18.47 -16.88 -2.95
C TYR A 308 17.99 -18.21 -2.39
N LEU A 309 17.69 -19.17 -3.25
CA LEU A 309 17.38 -20.56 -2.94
C LEU A 309 18.48 -21.44 -3.55
N GLY A 310 19.42 -21.87 -2.75
CA GLY A 310 20.62 -22.56 -3.22
C GLY A 310 20.37 -23.93 -3.84
N HIS A 311 19.34 -24.63 -3.36
CA HIS A 311 18.92 -25.93 -3.88
C HIS A 311 17.42 -26.11 -3.71
N ASP A 312 16.70 -26.24 -4.82
CA ASP A 312 15.26 -26.51 -4.83
C ASP A 312 15.02 -28.02 -4.93
N LYS A 313 14.70 -28.66 -3.80
CA LYS A 313 14.47 -30.13 -3.74
C LYS A 313 13.30 -30.58 -4.61
N LYS A 314 12.30 -29.72 -4.83
CA LYS A 314 11.11 -30.04 -5.62
C LYS A 314 11.36 -29.92 -7.13
N HIS A 315 12.28 -29.03 -7.51
CA HIS A 315 12.67 -28.77 -8.90
C HIS A 315 14.20 -28.80 -9.04
N PRO A 316 14.83 -29.97 -8.96
CA PRO A 316 16.29 -30.11 -8.98
C PRO A 316 16.93 -29.68 -10.30
N ASP A 317 16.15 -29.52 -11.38
CA ASP A 317 16.61 -29.00 -12.66
C ASP A 317 16.91 -27.49 -12.61
N TYR A 318 16.39 -26.78 -11.62
CA TYR A 318 16.66 -25.35 -11.35
C TYR A 318 17.54 -25.21 -10.11
N ASP A 319 18.84 -25.28 -10.31
CA ASP A 319 19.81 -25.09 -9.22
C ASP A 319 20.19 -23.61 -9.06
N LYS A 320 20.40 -23.17 -7.81
CA LYS A 320 20.80 -21.78 -7.47
C LYS A 320 19.84 -20.72 -7.97
N ARG A 321 18.55 -20.86 -7.61
CA ARG A 321 17.52 -19.89 -7.97
C ARG A 321 17.70 -18.59 -7.18
N TRP A 322 17.56 -17.46 -7.85
CA TRP A 322 17.75 -16.15 -7.23
C TRP A 322 16.85 -15.08 -7.86
N GLY A 323 16.57 -14.05 -7.08
CA GLY A 323 15.89 -12.85 -7.52
C GLY A 323 16.54 -11.61 -6.91
N ILE A 324 16.54 -10.51 -7.66
CA ILE A 324 16.98 -9.19 -7.20
C ILE A 324 15.99 -8.11 -7.61
N GLN A 325 15.80 -7.12 -6.74
CA GLN A 325 15.07 -5.90 -7.05
C GLN A 325 15.81 -4.70 -6.46
N TRP A 326 15.91 -3.65 -7.24
CA TRP A 326 16.41 -2.35 -6.78
C TRP A 326 15.41 -1.27 -7.17
N THR A 327 14.81 -0.62 -6.17
CA THR A 327 13.98 0.56 -6.37
C THR A 327 14.65 1.77 -5.74
N HIS A 328 14.64 2.89 -6.46
CA HIS A 328 15.13 4.19 -5.99
C HIS A 328 14.23 5.29 -6.50
N SER A 329 13.92 6.26 -5.65
CA SER A 329 13.27 7.50 -6.02
C SER A 329 13.85 8.66 -5.21
N GLY A 330 14.25 9.73 -5.91
CA GLY A 330 14.88 10.86 -5.25
C GLY A 330 14.88 12.13 -6.06
N ILE A 331 14.77 13.26 -5.36
CA ILE A 331 14.84 14.60 -5.92
C ILE A 331 16.19 15.21 -5.56
N ILE A 332 17.00 15.52 -6.58
CA ILE A 332 18.31 16.13 -6.44
C ILE A 332 18.19 17.61 -6.81
N ASN A 333 18.63 18.50 -5.94
CA ASN A 333 18.64 19.96 -6.20
C ASN A 333 17.29 20.54 -6.66
N LYS A 334 16.16 20.02 -6.15
CA LYS A 334 14.77 20.45 -6.47
C LYS A 334 14.32 20.22 -7.92
N ASN A 335 15.23 20.11 -8.86
CA ASN A 335 14.93 20.07 -10.29
C ASN A 335 15.17 18.71 -10.93
N TRP A 336 16.01 17.87 -10.35
CA TRP A 336 16.35 16.57 -10.89
C TRP A 336 15.66 15.47 -10.12
N LEU A 337 15.01 14.57 -10.84
CA LEU A 337 14.36 13.37 -10.29
C LEU A 337 15.07 12.14 -10.86
N LEU A 338 15.60 11.30 -9.98
CA LEU A 338 16.16 10.00 -10.32
C LEU A 338 15.20 8.90 -9.86
N ASN A 339 14.75 8.06 -10.80
CA ASN A 339 13.97 6.87 -10.51
C ASN A 339 14.65 5.64 -11.11
N ILE A 340 14.72 4.57 -10.31
CA ILE A 340 15.20 3.26 -10.75
C ILE A 340 14.19 2.23 -10.27
N ASP A 341 13.77 1.35 -11.16
CA ASP A 341 12.98 0.17 -10.85
C ASP A 341 13.53 -0.99 -11.68
N TYR A 342 14.36 -1.80 -11.05
CA TYR A 342 15.08 -2.90 -11.69
C TYR A 342 14.76 -4.20 -10.97
N SER A 343 14.17 -5.16 -11.68
CA SER A 343 13.87 -6.49 -11.16
C SER A 343 14.39 -7.56 -12.11
N LYS A 344 14.98 -8.61 -11.55
CA LYS A 344 15.48 -9.75 -12.32
C LYS A 344 15.44 -11.03 -11.50
N VAL A 345 15.08 -12.14 -12.15
CA VAL A 345 15.09 -13.48 -11.56
C VAL A 345 15.88 -14.47 -12.39
N SER A 346 16.24 -15.59 -11.79
CA SER A 346 17.09 -16.62 -12.40
C SER A 346 16.43 -17.36 -13.56
N ASP A 347 15.12 -17.55 -13.50
CA ASP A 347 14.38 -18.41 -14.44
C ASP A 347 12.91 -17.98 -14.59
N THR A 348 12.27 -18.40 -15.67
CA THR A 348 10.90 -18.04 -16.02
C THR A 348 9.83 -18.67 -15.11
N LYS A 349 10.18 -19.73 -14.34
CA LYS A 349 9.29 -20.41 -13.41
C LYS A 349 9.45 -19.92 -11.96
N TYR A 350 10.25 -18.91 -11.75
CA TYR A 350 10.60 -18.44 -10.42
C TYR A 350 9.34 -18.14 -9.58
N PHE A 351 8.43 -17.32 -10.07
CA PHE A 351 7.20 -16.92 -9.35
C PHE A 351 6.13 -18.02 -9.29
N ASP A 352 6.10 -18.92 -10.27
CA ASP A 352 5.22 -20.08 -10.21
C ASP A 352 5.59 -21.01 -9.04
N ASP A 353 6.89 -21.09 -8.77
CA ASP A 353 7.44 -22.08 -7.84
C ASP A 353 7.84 -21.50 -6.49
N VAL A 354 8.38 -20.29 -6.43
CA VAL A 354 8.95 -19.65 -5.26
C VAL A 354 8.08 -18.49 -4.84
N ASP A 355 7.73 -18.42 -3.54
CA ASP A 355 7.06 -17.25 -2.99
C ASP A 355 8.08 -16.12 -2.85
N SER A 356 7.89 -15.04 -3.58
CA SER A 356 8.82 -13.93 -3.72
C SER A 356 8.17 -12.63 -3.23
N ILE A 357 9.00 -11.73 -2.69
CA ILE A 357 8.61 -10.34 -2.39
C ILE A 357 9.03 -9.37 -3.50
N ILE A 358 9.63 -9.86 -4.60
CA ILE A 358 10.11 -9.07 -5.74
C ILE A 358 9.00 -8.86 -6.76
N GLY A 359 8.27 -9.91 -7.12
CA GLY A 359 7.22 -9.90 -8.12
C GLY A 359 6.04 -10.76 -7.72
N GLN A 360 5.10 -10.91 -8.61
CA GLN A 360 3.89 -11.69 -8.39
C GLN A 360 3.83 -12.88 -9.35
N ARG A 361 3.07 -13.90 -8.97
CA ARG A 361 2.88 -15.12 -9.79
C ARG A 361 2.30 -14.82 -11.17
N GLU A 362 1.48 -13.77 -11.27
CA GLU A 362 0.81 -13.32 -12.48
C GLU A 362 1.67 -12.45 -13.39
N ASP A 363 2.88 -12.08 -12.96
CA ASP A 363 3.78 -11.28 -13.77
C ASP A 363 4.25 -12.05 -15.00
N ASN A 364 4.12 -11.44 -16.18
CA ASN A 364 4.62 -11.99 -17.44
C ASN A 364 5.96 -11.40 -17.82
N ASN A 365 6.27 -10.22 -17.32
CA ASN A 365 7.50 -9.50 -17.59
C ASN A 365 7.94 -8.75 -16.33
N LEU A 366 9.21 -8.79 -16.00
CA LEU A 366 9.80 -7.95 -14.99
C LEU A 366 10.40 -6.69 -15.61
N LEU A 367 9.98 -5.55 -15.07
CA LEU A 367 10.44 -4.23 -15.50
C LEU A 367 11.90 -3.99 -15.06
N GLN A 368 12.70 -3.40 -15.97
CA GLN A 368 14.06 -2.96 -15.73
C GLN A 368 14.21 -1.55 -16.29
N THR A 369 13.98 -0.54 -15.45
CA THR A 369 14.01 0.86 -15.88
C THR A 369 14.87 1.73 -15.00
N ALA A 370 15.51 2.71 -15.62
CA ALA A 370 16.14 3.83 -14.95
C ALA A 370 15.84 5.12 -15.70
N SER A 371 15.46 6.16 -14.97
CA SER A 371 15.15 7.46 -15.55
C SER A 371 15.74 8.61 -14.74
N LEU A 372 16.29 9.58 -15.44
CA LEU A 372 16.75 10.85 -14.90
C LEU A 372 15.95 11.97 -15.55
N ALA A 373 15.15 12.67 -14.78
CA ALA A 373 14.32 13.77 -15.23
C ALA A 373 14.83 15.12 -14.68
N TYR A 374 14.71 16.14 -15.50
CA TYR A 374 14.94 17.53 -15.12
C TYR A 374 13.68 18.34 -15.34
N ARG A 375 13.22 19.06 -14.34
CA ARG A 375 12.03 19.90 -14.44
C ARG A 375 12.30 21.30 -13.88
N ASN A 376 11.84 22.28 -14.62
CA ASN A 376 11.74 23.65 -14.18
C ASN A 376 10.45 24.28 -14.74
N ASP A 377 10.26 25.59 -14.62
CA ASP A 377 9.04 26.30 -15.03
C ASP A 377 8.70 26.12 -16.53
N ASN A 378 9.69 25.94 -17.39
CA ASN A 378 9.51 25.88 -18.83
C ASN A 378 9.88 24.52 -19.45
N TRP A 379 10.66 23.70 -18.77
CA TRP A 379 11.17 22.45 -19.30
C TRP A 379 10.86 21.27 -18.42
N ASP A 380 10.37 20.20 -19.07
CA ASP A 380 10.29 18.85 -18.50
C ASP A 380 11.06 17.93 -19.43
N THR A 381 12.22 17.47 -18.99
CA THR A 381 13.13 16.64 -19.80
C THR A 381 13.46 15.36 -19.04
N SER A 382 13.37 14.21 -19.69
CA SER A 382 13.73 12.92 -19.10
C SER A 382 14.57 12.07 -20.04
N LEU A 383 15.62 11.47 -19.51
CA LEU A 383 16.39 10.42 -20.15
C LEU A 383 16.02 9.10 -19.48
N MET A 384 15.58 8.12 -20.25
CA MET A 384 15.14 6.81 -19.74
C MET A 384 15.79 5.68 -20.52
N VAL A 385 16.14 4.63 -19.81
CA VAL A 385 16.41 3.30 -20.35
C VAL A 385 15.42 2.33 -19.77
N ARG A 386 14.85 1.45 -20.60
CA ARG A 386 13.84 0.46 -20.18
C ARG A 386 14.06 -0.86 -20.91
N ASP A 387 14.13 -1.91 -20.13
CA ASP A 387 14.18 -3.29 -20.60
C ASP A 387 13.17 -4.14 -19.83
N PHE A 388 12.95 -5.36 -20.27
CA PHE A 388 12.06 -6.32 -19.66
C PHE A 388 12.69 -7.69 -19.63
N GLN A 389 12.58 -8.38 -18.49
CA GLN A 389 12.84 -9.82 -18.47
C GLN A 389 11.51 -10.55 -18.72
N PRO A 390 11.31 -11.22 -19.87
CA PRO A 390 10.12 -12.02 -20.10
C PRO A 390 10.13 -13.27 -19.20
N LEU A 391 8.98 -13.60 -18.64
CA LEU A 391 8.76 -14.77 -17.79
C LEU A 391 7.99 -15.89 -18.52
N THR A 392 7.64 -15.67 -19.78
CA THR A 392 7.01 -16.66 -20.65
C THR A 392 8.04 -17.57 -21.31
N GLN A 393 7.78 -18.88 -21.40
CA GLN A 393 8.73 -19.84 -21.98
C GLN A 393 8.95 -19.65 -23.48
N SER A 394 7.99 -19.09 -24.19
CA SER A 394 8.05 -18.91 -25.65
C SER A 394 8.74 -17.63 -26.11
N GLY A 395 9.02 -16.71 -25.17
CA GLY A 395 9.51 -15.38 -25.52
C GLY A 395 8.52 -14.55 -26.34
N GLU A 396 7.33 -15.07 -26.61
CA GLU A 396 6.29 -14.36 -27.34
C GLU A 396 5.67 -13.26 -26.41
N GLY A 397 5.26 -12.15 -27.00
CA GLY A 397 4.68 -11.02 -26.24
C GLY A 397 5.69 -10.09 -25.60
N THR A 398 6.99 -10.20 -25.91
CA THR A 398 8.01 -9.29 -25.39
C THR A 398 7.77 -7.87 -25.90
N GLN A 399 7.72 -6.93 -24.95
CA GLN A 399 7.66 -5.50 -25.26
C GLN A 399 9.01 -5.03 -25.82
N TYR A 400 8.99 -3.93 -26.57
CA TYR A 400 10.22 -3.31 -27.05
C TYR A 400 11.01 -2.68 -25.90
N ARG A 401 12.33 -2.89 -25.95
CA ARG A 401 13.28 -2.17 -25.12
C ARG A 401 13.42 -0.73 -25.63
N LEU A 402 13.60 0.21 -24.72
CA LEU A 402 13.96 1.60 -25.01
C LEU A 402 15.40 1.84 -24.57
N MET A 403 16.32 1.94 -25.52
CA MET A 403 17.77 1.96 -25.29
C MET A 403 18.52 3.03 -26.11
N PRO A 404 18.49 4.32 -25.71
CA PRO A 404 17.69 5.04 -24.72
C PRO A 404 16.45 5.73 -25.31
N GLN A 405 15.68 6.41 -24.45
CA GLN A 405 14.73 7.44 -24.84
C GLN A 405 15.07 8.76 -24.15
N LEU A 406 15.24 9.83 -24.93
CA LEU A 406 15.28 11.20 -24.46
C LEU A 406 13.96 11.86 -24.82
N SER A 407 13.20 12.31 -23.82
CA SER A 407 11.95 13.07 -23.98
C SER A 407 12.14 14.45 -23.40
N SER A 408 11.66 15.48 -24.07
CA SER A 408 11.73 16.85 -23.60
C SER A 408 10.49 17.62 -24.02
N THR A 409 9.86 18.32 -23.09
CA THR A 409 8.75 19.21 -23.38
C THR A 409 9.09 20.63 -22.96
N TYR A 410 8.98 21.55 -23.88
CA TYR A 410 9.07 22.99 -23.59
C TYR A 410 7.65 23.54 -23.42
N TYR A 411 7.45 24.35 -22.38
CA TYR A 411 6.20 25.03 -22.07
C TYR A 411 6.38 26.54 -22.08
N LYS A 412 5.43 27.25 -22.66
CA LYS A 412 5.34 28.69 -22.60
C LYS A 412 3.87 29.08 -22.48
N SER A 413 3.46 29.41 -21.28
CA SER A 413 2.10 29.88 -21.02
C SER A 413 2.00 31.38 -21.18
N ASP A 414 0.77 31.87 -21.25
CA ASP A 414 0.40 33.29 -21.26
C ASP A 414 1.05 34.08 -22.41
N LEU A 415 1.04 33.49 -23.61
CA LEU A 415 1.38 34.19 -24.84
C LEU A 415 0.29 35.24 -25.17
N PRO A 416 0.55 36.20 -26.10
CA PRO A 416 -0.47 37.16 -26.53
C PRO A 416 -1.80 36.47 -26.87
N TYR A 417 -2.91 37.07 -26.47
CA TYR A 417 -4.28 36.54 -26.58
C TYR A 417 -4.60 35.37 -25.63
N GLY A 418 -3.80 35.13 -24.59
CA GLY A 418 -4.02 34.03 -23.62
C GLY A 418 -3.73 32.64 -24.19
N LEU A 419 -2.82 32.56 -25.16
CA LEU A 419 -2.42 31.30 -25.75
C LEU A 419 -1.34 30.62 -24.91
N ASP A 420 -1.42 29.30 -24.80
CA ASP A 420 -0.38 28.44 -24.24
C ASP A 420 0.28 27.62 -25.37
N PHE A 421 1.60 27.58 -25.34
CA PHE A 421 2.39 26.79 -26.27
C PHE A 421 3.12 25.67 -25.53
N SER A 422 3.05 24.45 -26.08
CA SER A 422 3.85 23.32 -25.64
C SER A 422 4.52 22.62 -26.82
N LEU A 423 5.71 22.11 -26.60
CA LEU A 423 6.51 21.44 -27.60
C LEU A 423 7.09 20.13 -27.06
N PRO A 424 6.29 19.06 -27.04
CA PRO A 424 6.79 17.72 -26.76
C PRO A 424 7.69 17.25 -27.93
N MET A 425 8.86 16.71 -27.59
CA MET A 425 9.80 16.11 -28.51
C MET A 425 10.46 14.90 -27.91
N SER A 426 10.79 13.90 -28.71
CA SER A 426 11.51 12.73 -28.22
C SER A 426 12.45 12.14 -29.26
N ILE A 427 13.50 11.52 -28.78
CA ILE A 427 14.39 10.65 -29.54
C ILE A 427 14.37 9.29 -28.82
N SER A 428 13.96 8.23 -29.52
CA SER A 428 13.76 6.91 -28.94
C SER A 428 14.41 5.86 -29.82
N LYS A 429 15.14 4.92 -29.20
CA LYS A 429 15.63 3.73 -29.86
C LYS A 429 14.87 2.52 -29.34
N PHE A 430 14.14 1.86 -30.24
CA PHE A 430 13.40 0.64 -29.98
C PHE A 430 14.23 -0.57 -30.41
N ASP A 431 14.43 -1.49 -29.48
CA ASP A 431 15.24 -2.68 -29.70
C ASP A 431 14.52 -3.95 -29.20
N THR A 432 14.82 -5.10 -29.80
CA THR A 432 14.26 -6.40 -29.43
C THR A 432 15.20 -7.54 -29.85
N ASP A 433 15.16 -8.63 -29.09
CA ASP A 433 15.88 -9.87 -29.43
C ASP A 433 15.13 -10.74 -30.44
N ASP A 434 13.86 -10.44 -30.71
CA ASP A 434 13.03 -11.15 -31.68
C ASP A 434 13.35 -10.68 -33.10
N ARG A 435 14.07 -11.51 -33.84
CA ARG A 435 14.46 -11.23 -35.24
C ARG A 435 13.28 -11.12 -36.20
N ALA A 436 12.10 -11.63 -35.82
CA ALA A 436 10.89 -11.49 -36.63
C ALA A 436 10.22 -10.12 -36.50
N LYS A 437 10.66 -9.29 -35.54
CA LYS A 437 10.18 -7.92 -35.31
C LYS A 437 11.19 -6.89 -35.82
N PRO A 438 10.73 -5.74 -36.37
CA PRO A 438 11.64 -4.65 -36.74
C PRO A 438 12.16 -3.91 -35.52
N THR A 439 13.32 -3.28 -35.60
CA THR A 439 13.83 -2.28 -34.65
C THR A 439 13.73 -0.89 -35.26
N ALA A 440 13.76 0.18 -34.46
CA ALA A 440 13.67 1.53 -34.98
C ALA A 440 14.37 2.59 -34.12
N ASP A 441 14.93 3.59 -34.82
CA ASP A 441 15.22 4.90 -34.24
C ASP A 441 14.09 5.86 -34.63
N ARG A 442 13.48 6.53 -33.65
CA ARG A 442 12.35 7.46 -33.86
C ARG A 442 12.65 8.83 -33.27
N VAL A 443 12.37 9.86 -34.05
CA VAL A 443 12.38 11.25 -33.60
C VAL A 443 10.98 11.82 -33.74
N THR A 444 10.44 12.41 -32.65
CA THR A 444 9.11 13.06 -32.67
C THR A 444 9.20 14.52 -32.31
N PHE A 445 8.27 15.29 -32.86
CA PHE A 445 8.19 16.74 -32.66
C PHE A 445 6.74 17.18 -32.78
N ASN A 446 6.10 17.54 -31.66
CA ASN A 446 4.66 17.73 -31.61
C ASN A 446 4.28 19.13 -31.09
N PRO A 447 4.55 20.24 -31.83
CA PRO A 447 4.14 21.58 -31.39
C PRO A 447 2.62 21.65 -31.20
N THR A 448 2.21 22.21 -30.09
CA THR A 448 0.82 22.32 -29.66
C THR A 448 0.53 23.74 -29.21
N LEU A 449 -0.50 24.34 -29.78
CA LEU A 449 -1.01 25.64 -29.37
C LEU A 449 -2.39 25.46 -28.76
N THR A 450 -2.58 25.97 -27.56
CA THR A 450 -3.82 25.83 -26.78
C THR A 450 -4.36 27.19 -26.44
N LEU A 451 -5.65 27.41 -26.66
CA LEU A 451 -6.41 28.58 -26.21
C LEU A 451 -7.44 28.13 -25.18
N PRO A 452 -7.15 28.27 -23.88
CA PRO A 452 -8.13 28.00 -22.84
C PRO A 452 -9.01 29.25 -22.62
N TYR A 453 -10.30 29.01 -22.43
CA TYR A 453 -11.25 30.03 -21.96
C TYR A 453 -12.15 29.40 -20.90
N ALA A 454 -12.26 30.04 -19.74
CA ALA A 454 -13.07 29.54 -18.64
C ALA A 454 -13.83 30.65 -17.93
N THR A 455 -15.09 30.40 -17.66
CA THR A 455 -15.95 31.14 -16.74
C THR A 455 -16.49 30.17 -15.67
N PRO A 456 -17.15 30.62 -14.61
CA PRO A 456 -17.71 29.71 -13.61
C PRO A 456 -18.70 28.65 -14.16
N TRP A 457 -19.36 28.93 -15.29
CA TRP A 457 -20.42 28.07 -15.86
C TRP A 457 -20.07 27.48 -17.23
N TRP A 458 -18.98 27.94 -17.87
CA TRP A 458 -18.59 27.49 -19.20
C TRP A 458 -17.09 27.49 -19.37
N SER A 459 -16.55 26.37 -19.86
CA SER A 459 -15.16 26.28 -20.27
C SER A 459 -15.05 25.80 -21.71
N VAL A 460 -14.09 26.36 -22.45
CA VAL A 460 -13.72 25.95 -23.80
C VAL A 460 -12.22 25.87 -23.91
N THR A 461 -11.72 24.76 -24.43
CA THR A 461 -10.32 24.58 -24.77
C THR A 461 -10.22 24.29 -26.26
N THR A 462 -9.56 25.19 -27.00
CA THR A 462 -9.26 25.02 -28.43
C THR A 462 -7.79 24.69 -28.57
N GLN A 463 -7.48 23.63 -29.31
CA GLN A 463 -6.11 23.13 -29.45
C GLN A 463 -5.81 22.83 -30.91
N ALA A 464 -4.65 23.31 -31.39
CA ALA A 464 -4.07 22.96 -32.67
C ALA A 464 -2.72 22.31 -32.44
N LYS A 465 -2.50 21.12 -32.99
CA LYS A 465 -1.34 20.28 -32.79
C LYS A 465 -0.84 19.71 -34.12
N LEU A 466 0.47 19.63 -34.27
CA LEU A 466 1.11 18.95 -35.37
C LEU A 466 1.89 17.76 -34.85
N ASN A 467 1.54 16.56 -35.27
CA ASN A 467 2.25 15.34 -34.86
C ASN A 467 3.24 14.97 -35.96
N TYR A 468 4.52 15.27 -35.76
CA TYR A 468 5.59 14.87 -36.67
C TYR A 468 6.39 13.71 -36.07
N ALA A 469 6.68 12.71 -36.87
CA ALA A 469 7.57 11.61 -36.55
C ALA A 469 8.44 11.22 -37.73
N HIS A 470 9.71 11.00 -37.48
CA HIS A 470 10.70 10.42 -38.39
C HIS A 470 11.13 9.06 -37.86
N TYR A 471 11.12 8.05 -38.76
CA TYR A 471 11.52 6.68 -38.44
C TYR A 471 12.66 6.23 -39.32
N ASN A 472 13.64 5.53 -38.69
CA ASN A 472 14.65 4.74 -39.38
C ASN A 472 14.49 3.30 -38.87
N GLN A 473 13.91 2.41 -39.69
CA GLN A 473 13.52 1.06 -39.34
C GLN A 473 14.48 0.03 -39.92
N GLN A 474 14.79 -0.99 -39.12
CA GLN A 474 15.65 -2.10 -39.52
C GLN A 474 14.87 -3.40 -39.37
N PHE A 475 14.77 -4.18 -40.41
CA PHE A 475 14.00 -5.43 -40.44
C PHE A 475 14.57 -6.39 -41.51
N ASP A 476 14.30 -7.68 -41.37
CA ASP A 476 14.68 -8.73 -42.29
C ASP A 476 13.46 -9.44 -42.89
N VAL A 477 13.18 -9.14 -44.13
CA VAL A 477 12.06 -9.74 -44.90
C VAL A 477 12.23 -11.23 -45.15
N ASN A 478 13.45 -11.77 -45.06
CA ASN A 478 13.69 -13.20 -45.20
C ASN A 478 13.25 -13.96 -43.92
N VAL A 479 13.30 -13.32 -42.79
CA VAL A 479 12.83 -13.87 -41.51
C VAL A 479 11.31 -13.67 -41.36
N ASN A 480 10.83 -12.47 -41.71
CA ASN A 480 9.40 -12.17 -41.67
C ASN A 480 8.94 -11.47 -42.95
N PRO A 481 8.43 -12.20 -43.96
CA PRO A 481 7.97 -11.64 -45.23
C PRO A 481 6.84 -10.61 -45.12
N ASN A 482 6.07 -10.65 -44.01
CA ASN A 482 4.98 -9.68 -43.78
C ASN A 482 5.52 -8.26 -43.60
N LEU A 483 6.80 -8.07 -43.29
CA LEU A 483 7.42 -6.76 -43.13
C LEU A 483 7.83 -6.12 -44.47
N SER A 484 7.52 -6.74 -45.60
CA SER A 484 7.87 -6.25 -46.93
C SER A 484 7.24 -4.91 -47.30
N THR A 485 6.17 -4.52 -46.61
CA THR A 485 5.47 -3.22 -46.82
C THR A 485 6.06 -2.08 -45.99
N LEU A 486 7.00 -2.39 -45.08
CA LEU A 486 7.65 -1.36 -44.25
C LEU A 486 8.66 -0.54 -45.05
N ASP A 487 8.72 0.74 -44.76
CA ASP A 487 9.76 1.63 -45.25
C ASP A 487 10.98 1.62 -44.30
N LYS A 488 12.19 1.53 -44.86
CA LYS A 488 13.40 1.66 -44.04
C LYS A 488 13.53 3.05 -43.40
N THR A 489 13.12 4.07 -44.16
CA THR A 489 13.09 5.45 -43.65
C THR A 489 11.83 6.13 -44.09
N THR A 490 11.08 6.66 -43.13
CA THR A 490 9.78 7.29 -43.42
C THR A 490 9.52 8.48 -42.49
N ASN A 491 8.71 9.41 -42.98
CA ASN A 491 8.26 10.57 -42.22
C ASN A 491 6.74 10.59 -42.17
N ARG A 492 6.20 10.98 -41.03
CA ARG A 492 4.76 11.18 -40.88
C ARG A 492 4.50 12.55 -40.28
N THR A 493 3.52 13.27 -40.88
CA THR A 493 3.06 14.56 -40.38
C THR A 493 1.52 14.55 -40.33
N VAL A 494 0.96 14.64 -39.13
CA VAL A 494 -0.47 14.56 -38.87
C VAL A 494 -0.94 15.84 -38.18
N PRO A 495 -1.61 16.75 -38.87
CA PRO A 495 -2.32 17.87 -38.25
C PRO A 495 -3.53 17.38 -37.45
N GLU A 496 -3.74 17.98 -36.31
CA GLU A 496 -4.81 17.71 -35.35
C GLU A 496 -5.41 19.02 -34.88
N PHE A 497 -6.73 19.07 -34.81
CA PHE A 497 -7.47 20.18 -34.25
C PHE A 497 -8.56 19.67 -33.31
N ARG A 498 -8.65 20.25 -32.13
CA ARG A 498 -9.61 19.86 -31.11
C ARG A 498 -10.26 21.08 -30.45
N VAL A 499 -11.55 21.00 -30.25
CA VAL A 499 -12.34 21.95 -29.46
C VAL A 499 -13.11 21.13 -28.44
N ASN A 500 -12.86 21.38 -27.16
CA ASN A 500 -13.58 20.76 -26.05
C ASN A 500 -14.33 21.85 -25.28
N SER A 501 -15.62 21.70 -25.09
CA SER A 501 -16.50 22.65 -24.39
C SER A 501 -17.30 21.91 -23.33
N SER A 502 -17.31 22.45 -22.12
CA SER A 502 -18.06 21.94 -20.97
C SER A 502 -18.89 23.06 -20.35
N LEU A 503 -20.15 22.75 -20.06
CA LEU A 503 -21.04 23.63 -19.32
C LEU A 503 -21.25 23.10 -17.91
N TYR A 504 -21.44 24.00 -16.95
CA TYR A 504 -21.64 23.67 -15.53
C TYR A 504 -22.92 24.32 -15.04
N PHE A 505 -23.90 23.50 -14.71
CA PHE A 505 -25.17 23.92 -14.14
C PHE A 505 -25.32 23.34 -12.74
N GLU A 506 -25.79 24.14 -11.83
CA GLU A 506 -26.10 23.70 -10.47
C GLU A 506 -27.50 24.11 -10.09
N ARG A 507 -28.16 23.28 -9.29
CA ARG A 507 -29.43 23.62 -8.66
C ARG A 507 -29.60 22.92 -7.35
N ASP A 508 -30.32 23.57 -6.44
CA ASP A 508 -30.80 22.91 -5.24
C ASP A 508 -32.07 22.11 -5.58
N THR A 509 -32.14 20.91 -5.05
CA THR A 509 -33.25 19.99 -5.26
C THR A 509 -33.55 19.21 -3.97
N SER A 510 -34.70 18.58 -3.93
CA SER A 510 -35.10 17.74 -2.80
C SER A 510 -35.58 16.41 -3.34
N ILE A 511 -35.01 15.30 -2.82
CA ILE A 511 -35.38 13.93 -3.16
C ILE A 511 -35.77 13.21 -1.86
N MET A 512 -36.99 12.66 -1.81
CA MET A 512 -37.52 11.95 -0.64
C MET A 512 -37.48 12.76 0.67
N GLY A 513 -37.52 14.11 0.57
CA GLY A 513 -37.50 15.00 1.75
C GLY A 513 -36.10 15.45 2.17
N GLU A 514 -35.04 14.90 1.60
CA GLU A 514 -33.65 15.32 1.86
C GLU A 514 -33.19 16.35 0.80
N HIS A 515 -32.38 17.30 1.22
CA HIS A 515 -31.85 18.36 0.36
C HIS A 515 -30.56 17.92 -0.31
N TYR A 516 -30.47 18.20 -1.63
CA TYR A 516 -29.27 17.93 -2.44
C TYR A 516 -28.95 19.14 -3.32
N THR A 517 -27.66 19.34 -3.57
CA THR A 517 -27.18 20.17 -4.68
C THR A 517 -26.91 19.27 -5.87
N GLN A 518 -27.60 19.49 -6.98
CA GLN A 518 -27.40 18.74 -8.22
C GLN A 518 -26.56 19.53 -9.18
N SER A 519 -25.46 18.95 -9.72
CA SER A 519 -24.78 19.45 -10.91
C SER A 519 -25.27 18.75 -12.19
N LEU A 520 -25.18 19.45 -13.30
CA LEU A 520 -25.31 18.91 -14.66
C LEU A 520 -24.19 19.49 -15.51
N GLU A 521 -23.34 18.62 -16.06
CA GLU A 521 -22.09 18.95 -16.74
C GLU A 521 -22.08 18.38 -18.17
N PRO A 522 -22.83 19.01 -19.11
CA PRO A 522 -22.77 18.62 -20.52
C PRO A 522 -21.39 18.95 -21.09
N GLN A 523 -20.85 18.03 -21.88
CA GLN A 523 -19.58 18.17 -22.59
C GLN A 523 -19.74 17.85 -24.06
N LEU A 524 -19.14 18.68 -24.90
CA LEU A 524 -19.08 18.52 -26.35
C LEU A 524 -17.63 18.66 -26.81
N GLN A 525 -17.13 17.68 -27.53
CA GLN A 525 -15.82 17.76 -28.18
C GLN A 525 -15.95 17.60 -29.68
N TYR A 526 -15.29 18.45 -30.45
CA TYR A 526 -14.98 18.22 -31.85
C TYR A 526 -13.52 17.86 -31.99
N LEU A 527 -13.22 16.74 -32.66
CA LEU A 527 -11.88 16.27 -32.95
C LEU A 527 -11.72 16.04 -34.46
N TYR A 528 -10.70 16.68 -35.00
CA TYR A 528 -10.25 16.48 -36.37
C TYR A 528 -8.80 16.07 -36.41
N VAL A 529 -8.50 14.89 -36.95
CA VAL A 529 -7.16 14.34 -37.16
C VAL A 529 -7.09 13.94 -38.63
N LYS A 530 -6.18 14.58 -39.37
CA LYS A 530 -6.03 14.31 -40.81
C LYS A 530 -5.65 12.85 -41.05
N ASN A 531 -6.35 12.21 -41.97
CA ASN A 531 -5.95 10.89 -42.47
C ASN A 531 -4.67 11.02 -43.33
N VAL A 532 -3.64 10.27 -42.97
CA VAL A 532 -2.36 10.16 -43.66
C VAL A 532 -1.99 8.71 -43.81
N ASP A 533 -1.27 8.37 -44.87
CA ASP A 533 -0.71 7.02 -45.04
C ASP A 533 0.35 6.74 -43.98
N GLN A 534 0.20 5.63 -43.22
CA GLN A 534 1.08 5.14 -42.19
C GLN A 534 1.46 3.68 -42.42
N SER A 535 1.23 3.15 -43.62
CA SER A 535 1.49 1.75 -44.00
C SER A 535 2.98 1.40 -43.96
N GLY A 536 3.87 2.36 -44.22
CA GLY A 536 5.32 2.18 -44.10
C GLY A 536 5.89 2.16 -42.71
N ILE A 537 5.05 2.37 -41.65
CA ILE A 537 5.45 2.33 -40.23
C ILE A 537 4.93 1.04 -39.59
N TYR A 538 5.77 0.39 -38.80
CA TYR A 538 5.34 -0.75 -37.99
C TYR A 538 4.39 -0.29 -36.89
N ASN A 539 3.11 -0.68 -36.99
CA ASN A 539 2.04 -0.22 -36.12
C ASN A 539 0.96 -1.29 -35.91
N PRO A 540 0.10 -1.17 -34.86
CA PRO A 540 -0.85 -2.21 -34.48
C PRO A 540 -2.02 -2.40 -35.48
N VAL A 541 -2.22 -1.50 -36.44
CA VAL A 541 -3.29 -1.60 -37.45
C VAL A 541 -2.82 -2.41 -38.64
N ASN A 542 -1.60 -2.18 -39.10
CA ASN A 542 -1.02 -2.90 -40.25
C ASN A 542 -0.49 -4.30 -39.86
N TYR A 543 -0.12 -4.47 -38.58
CA TYR A 543 0.48 -5.70 -38.08
C TYR A 543 -0.24 -6.10 -36.78
N SER A 544 -1.06 -7.14 -36.84
CA SER A 544 -1.87 -7.59 -35.70
C SER A 544 -1.02 -7.76 -34.43
N GLY A 545 -1.32 -6.98 -33.40
CA GLY A 545 -0.53 -6.94 -32.16
C GLY A 545 0.88 -6.32 -32.31
N GLY A 546 1.19 -5.68 -33.44
CA GLY A 546 2.45 -5.00 -33.73
C GLY A 546 2.49 -3.55 -33.26
N GLY A 547 3.68 -2.93 -33.34
CA GLY A 547 3.92 -1.55 -32.93
C GLY A 547 5.08 -1.46 -31.92
N TYR A 548 5.79 -0.35 -31.93
CA TYR A 548 6.91 -0.13 -31.00
C TYR A 548 6.41 0.28 -29.62
N ASP A 549 5.43 1.18 -29.54
CA ASP A 549 4.84 1.69 -28.29
C ASP A 549 3.34 1.95 -28.35
N SER A 550 2.68 1.63 -29.45
CA SER A 550 1.27 1.90 -29.64
C SER A 550 0.41 0.68 -29.35
N THR A 551 -0.56 0.88 -28.47
CA THR A 551 -1.62 -0.08 -28.15
C THR A 551 -2.96 0.62 -28.21
N ARG A 552 -4.04 -0.12 -28.52
CA ARG A 552 -5.39 0.44 -28.53
C ARG A 552 -5.82 0.80 -27.11
N LEU A 553 -6.34 2.01 -26.92
CA LEU A 553 -6.83 2.51 -25.64
C LEU A 553 -8.28 2.06 -25.41
N GLN A 554 -8.63 1.92 -24.15
CA GLN A 554 -10.00 1.64 -23.74
C GLN A 554 -10.86 2.91 -23.89
N GLN A 555 -12.07 2.75 -24.40
CA GLN A 555 -13.01 3.86 -24.61
C GLN A 555 -14.10 3.85 -23.53
N ASP A 556 -13.72 4.03 -22.26
CA ASP A 556 -14.66 4.36 -21.18
C ASP A 556 -15.20 5.80 -21.37
N TYR A 557 -15.99 6.31 -20.45
CA TYR A 557 -16.56 7.65 -20.57
C TYR A 557 -15.48 8.72 -20.78
N TYR A 558 -14.40 8.70 -20.02
CA TYR A 558 -13.30 9.65 -20.15
C TYR A 558 -12.48 9.41 -21.42
N GLY A 559 -12.29 8.15 -21.79
CA GLY A 559 -11.61 7.75 -23.03
C GLY A 559 -12.31 8.20 -24.30
N LEU A 560 -13.66 8.41 -24.28
CA LEU A 560 -14.39 8.97 -25.41
C LEU A 560 -13.94 10.41 -25.75
N PHE A 561 -13.50 11.18 -24.77
CA PHE A 561 -13.02 12.56 -24.94
C PHE A 561 -11.49 12.65 -25.12
N SER A 562 -10.80 11.51 -25.26
CA SER A 562 -9.38 11.49 -25.60
C SER A 562 -9.14 12.03 -27.01
N ASP A 563 -7.97 12.63 -27.23
CA ASP A 563 -7.48 13.00 -28.56
C ASP A 563 -6.94 11.81 -29.35
N ARG A 564 -6.86 10.61 -28.73
CA ARG A 564 -6.25 9.42 -29.32
C ARG A 564 -7.03 8.14 -29.03
N THR A 565 -7.05 7.25 -30.03
CA THR A 565 -7.55 5.89 -29.93
C THR A 565 -6.44 4.88 -29.56
N TYR A 566 -5.17 5.24 -29.84
CA TYR A 566 -3.99 4.43 -29.54
C TYR A 566 -3.01 5.21 -28.68
N SER A 567 -2.35 4.51 -27.77
CA SER A 567 -1.22 5.06 -27.03
C SER A 567 0.00 5.27 -27.95
N GLY A 568 1.07 5.85 -27.41
CA GLY A 568 2.32 5.99 -28.14
C GLY A 568 2.26 6.90 -29.35
N GLN A 569 3.16 6.65 -30.32
CA GLN A 569 3.34 7.51 -31.51
C GLN A 569 3.37 6.74 -32.83
N ASP A 570 3.28 5.41 -32.84
CA ASP A 570 3.45 4.63 -34.06
C ASP A 570 2.23 4.72 -34.97
N TYR A 571 1.06 4.81 -34.38
CA TYR A 571 -0.19 4.99 -35.10
C TYR A 571 -1.03 6.11 -34.53
N ILE A 572 -1.43 7.06 -35.36
CA ILE A 572 -2.36 8.13 -35.03
C ILE A 572 -3.61 7.94 -35.89
N ALA A 573 -4.69 7.50 -35.29
CA ALA A 573 -5.95 7.25 -35.99
C ALA A 573 -6.51 8.56 -36.53
N ALA A 574 -6.95 8.55 -37.79
CA ALA A 574 -7.72 9.65 -38.37
C ALA A 574 -9.02 9.83 -37.60
N ALA A 575 -9.44 11.07 -37.44
CA ALA A 575 -10.69 11.40 -36.79
C ALA A 575 -11.33 12.62 -37.42
N ASN A 576 -12.63 12.56 -37.59
CA ASN A 576 -13.50 13.70 -37.88
C ASN A 576 -14.83 13.39 -37.19
N GLN A 577 -14.97 13.89 -35.95
CA GLN A 577 -16.01 13.40 -35.06
C GLN A 577 -16.43 14.43 -34.02
N PHE A 578 -17.68 14.24 -33.57
CA PHE A 578 -18.16 14.87 -32.36
C PHE A 578 -18.29 13.84 -31.23
N THR A 579 -17.83 14.21 -30.05
CA THR A 579 -18.14 13.45 -28.83
C THR A 579 -19.10 14.26 -27.99
N VAL A 580 -20.19 13.64 -27.59
CA VAL A 580 -21.21 14.25 -26.72
C VAL A 580 -21.30 13.43 -25.45
N GLY A 581 -21.31 14.10 -24.32
CA GLY A 581 -21.54 13.45 -23.06
C GLY A 581 -22.11 14.40 -22.02
N ALA A 582 -22.56 13.84 -20.93
CA ALA A 582 -23.03 14.61 -19.79
C ALA A 582 -22.77 13.82 -18.50
N THR A 583 -22.38 14.55 -17.46
CA THR A 583 -22.32 14.02 -16.10
C THR A 583 -23.29 14.78 -15.22
N THR A 584 -24.03 14.08 -14.38
CA THR A 584 -24.84 14.68 -13.31
C THR A 584 -24.41 14.11 -11.97
N ARG A 585 -24.26 15.01 -10.99
CA ARG A 585 -23.85 14.65 -9.62
C ARG A 585 -24.84 15.20 -8.62
N TYR A 586 -25.01 14.48 -7.52
CA TYR A 586 -25.82 14.92 -6.39
C TYR A 586 -24.98 14.92 -5.14
N TYR A 587 -24.93 16.07 -4.50
CA TYR A 587 -24.22 16.30 -3.25
C TYR A 587 -25.23 16.49 -2.13
N ASP A 588 -25.01 15.84 -0.99
CA ASP A 588 -25.82 16.05 0.22
C ASP A 588 -25.51 17.39 0.92
N ALA A 589 -26.21 17.68 2.01
CA ALA A 589 -26.01 18.90 2.80
C ALA A 589 -24.59 19.04 3.39
N ASN A 590 -23.79 17.98 3.43
CA ASN A 590 -22.38 17.98 3.87
C ASN A 590 -21.40 18.01 2.68
N PHE A 591 -21.89 18.29 1.48
CA PHE A 591 -21.12 18.27 0.22
C PHE A 591 -20.48 16.90 -0.12
N LYS A 592 -21.00 15.82 0.44
CA LYS A 592 -20.62 14.47 0.03
C LYS A 592 -21.36 14.09 -1.25
N GLU A 593 -20.59 13.59 -2.23
CA GLU A 593 -21.19 13.07 -3.47
C GLU A 593 -21.96 11.77 -3.18
N ARG A 594 -23.24 11.77 -3.48
CA ARG A 594 -24.15 10.66 -3.25
C ARG A 594 -24.53 9.90 -4.51
N PHE A 595 -24.50 10.57 -5.64
CA PHE A 595 -24.81 9.95 -6.92
C PHE A 595 -24.05 10.65 -8.02
N THR A 596 -23.48 9.85 -8.94
CA THR A 596 -22.89 10.31 -10.20
C THR A 596 -23.35 9.41 -11.31
N LEU A 597 -23.76 10.02 -12.42
CA LEU A 597 -24.09 9.35 -13.66
C LEU A 597 -23.44 10.08 -14.81
N SER A 598 -22.63 9.38 -15.58
CA SER A 598 -21.97 9.85 -16.78
C SER A 598 -22.40 9.03 -17.98
N LEU A 599 -22.78 9.67 -19.05
CA LEU A 599 -23.19 9.04 -20.31
C LEU A 599 -22.55 9.77 -21.48
N GLY A 600 -21.93 9.03 -22.41
CA GLY A 600 -21.30 9.63 -23.57
C GLY A 600 -21.23 8.71 -24.79
N GLN A 601 -21.06 9.34 -25.97
CA GLN A 601 -20.93 8.65 -27.24
C GLN A 601 -20.19 9.51 -28.27
N ILE A 602 -19.43 8.88 -29.16
CA ILE A 602 -18.80 9.51 -30.32
C ILE A 602 -19.73 9.36 -31.55
N PHE A 603 -19.88 10.44 -32.29
CA PHE A 603 -20.54 10.47 -33.59
C PHE A 603 -19.51 10.79 -34.69
N TYR A 604 -19.29 9.84 -35.58
CA TYR A 604 -18.29 9.95 -36.64
C TYR A 604 -18.89 10.69 -37.87
N ILE A 605 -18.27 11.81 -38.26
CA ILE A 605 -18.55 12.48 -39.54
C ILE A 605 -17.89 11.66 -40.64
N ASP A 606 -16.59 11.40 -40.50
CA ASP A 606 -15.88 10.47 -41.36
C ASP A 606 -15.78 9.13 -40.64
N LYS A 607 -16.38 8.10 -41.19
CA LYS A 607 -16.43 6.78 -40.60
C LYS A 607 -15.01 6.20 -40.48
N PRO A 608 -14.60 5.73 -39.29
CA PRO A 608 -13.31 5.13 -39.13
C PRO A 608 -13.17 3.90 -40.04
N VAL A 609 -12.07 3.85 -40.77
CA VAL A 609 -11.73 2.68 -41.58
C VAL A 609 -11.15 1.66 -40.58
N ALA A 610 -11.90 0.61 -40.31
CA ALA A 610 -11.43 -0.51 -39.48
C ALA A 610 -11.30 -1.74 -40.39
N ASP A 611 -10.24 -2.50 -40.19
CA ASP A 611 -9.98 -3.74 -40.91
C ASP A 611 -11.20 -4.67 -40.94
N GLY A 612 -11.79 -4.87 -42.11
CA GLY A 612 -12.81 -5.89 -42.38
C GLY A 612 -14.16 -5.72 -41.70
N THR A 613 -14.39 -4.66 -40.93
CA THR A 613 -15.68 -4.38 -40.26
C THR A 613 -16.47 -3.28 -40.97
N GLU A 614 -17.81 -3.35 -40.96
CA GLU A 614 -18.67 -2.28 -41.44
C GLU A 614 -18.37 -0.95 -40.75
N ALA A 615 -18.20 0.09 -41.54
CA ALA A 615 -17.89 1.43 -41.05
C ALA A 615 -19.06 1.98 -40.24
N LYS A 616 -18.90 2.19 -38.96
CA LYS A 616 -19.92 2.65 -38.00
C LYS A 616 -20.08 4.17 -38.04
N SER A 617 -21.28 4.66 -37.81
CA SER A 617 -21.56 6.10 -37.70
C SER A 617 -21.37 6.63 -36.26
N TYR A 618 -21.28 5.74 -35.26
CA TYR A 618 -21.13 6.10 -33.86
C TYR A 618 -20.38 5.00 -33.07
N SER A 619 -19.78 5.37 -31.95
CA SER A 619 -19.11 4.45 -31.06
C SER A 619 -20.10 3.66 -30.19
N ALA A 620 -19.61 2.71 -29.42
CA ALA A 620 -20.37 2.22 -28.28
C ALA A 620 -20.70 3.39 -27.33
N THR A 621 -21.88 3.33 -26.71
CA THR A 621 -22.28 4.26 -25.66
C THR A 621 -21.61 3.83 -24.36
N ALA A 622 -20.85 4.73 -23.72
CA ALA A 622 -20.27 4.51 -22.41
C ALA A 622 -21.17 5.09 -21.32
N LEU A 623 -21.43 4.29 -20.29
CA LEU A 623 -22.20 4.67 -19.12
C LEU A 623 -21.39 4.33 -17.88
N GLU A 624 -21.25 5.30 -16.97
CA GLU A 624 -20.63 5.11 -15.65
C GLU A 624 -21.55 5.68 -14.59
N THR A 625 -21.70 4.97 -13.48
CA THR A 625 -22.51 5.43 -12.36
C THR A 625 -21.91 5.00 -11.04
N GLU A 626 -21.94 5.93 -10.09
CA GLU A 626 -21.61 5.69 -8.68
C GLU A 626 -22.79 6.16 -7.84
N PHE A 627 -23.19 5.36 -6.87
CA PHE A 627 -24.28 5.67 -5.99
C PHE A 627 -23.95 5.28 -4.54
N ASN A 628 -23.84 6.28 -3.71
CA ASN A 628 -23.52 6.16 -2.29
C ASN A 628 -24.81 6.42 -1.49
N LEU A 629 -25.64 5.40 -1.33
CA LEU A 629 -26.95 5.53 -0.69
C LEU A 629 -26.85 6.13 0.71
N ASN A 630 -25.82 5.74 1.42
CA ASN A 630 -25.43 6.29 2.74
C ASN A 630 -23.92 6.04 2.94
N ASP A 631 -23.40 6.34 4.13
CA ASP A 631 -21.98 6.13 4.45
C ASP A 631 -21.59 4.63 4.59
N ASN A 632 -22.53 3.72 4.39
CA ASN A 632 -22.35 2.27 4.55
C ASN A 632 -22.58 1.48 3.26
N LEU A 633 -23.36 2.00 2.30
CA LEU A 633 -23.74 1.27 1.10
C LEU A 633 -23.35 2.04 -0.16
N PHE A 634 -22.49 1.41 -0.94
CA PHE A 634 -21.90 1.94 -2.16
C PHE A 634 -22.24 1.05 -3.35
N PHE A 635 -22.49 1.65 -4.47
CA PHE A 635 -22.69 0.97 -5.76
C PHE A 635 -21.85 1.66 -6.83
N LYS A 636 -21.12 0.89 -7.62
CA LYS A 636 -20.38 1.37 -8.78
C LYS A 636 -20.63 0.47 -9.98
N SER A 637 -20.86 1.07 -11.13
CA SER A 637 -21.03 0.32 -12.38
C SER A 637 -20.50 1.12 -13.57
N ALA A 638 -19.83 0.43 -14.47
CA ALA A 638 -19.39 0.94 -15.76
C ALA A 638 -19.83 -0.03 -16.85
N MET A 639 -20.30 0.48 -17.99
CA MET A 639 -20.80 -0.33 -19.10
C MET A 639 -20.53 0.34 -20.43
N GLN A 640 -20.18 -0.43 -21.44
CA GLN A 640 -20.11 -0.02 -22.84
C GLN A 640 -21.10 -0.86 -23.65
N TYR A 641 -22.04 -0.20 -24.29
CA TYR A 641 -23.10 -0.82 -25.11
C TYR A 641 -22.97 -0.43 -26.57
N ASP A 642 -22.75 -1.41 -27.43
CA ASP A 642 -22.71 -1.24 -28.88
C ASP A 642 -24.09 -1.46 -29.47
N SER A 643 -24.80 -0.36 -29.74
CA SER A 643 -26.13 -0.42 -30.31
C SER A 643 -26.18 -0.94 -31.77
N SER A 644 -25.04 -0.91 -32.47
CA SER A 644 -24.97 -1.45 -33.86
C SER A 644 -24.95 -2.97 -33.89
N LYS A 645 -24.38 -3.59 -32.85
CA LYS A 645 -24.34 -5.05 -32.68
C LYS A 645 -25.39 -5.56 -31.69
N ASN A 646 -26.09 -4.64 -31.00
CA ASN A 646 -27.01 -4.94 -29.89
C ASN A 646 -26.34 -5.78 -28.79
N GLU A 647 -25.12 -5.38 -28.39
CA GLU A 647 -24.24 -6.14 -27.52
C GLU A 647 -23.60 -5.26 -26.45
N ILE A 648 -23.54 -5.75 -25.20
CA ILE A 648 -22.69 -5.18 -24.19
C ILE A 648 -21.24 -5.62 -24.51
N GLN A 649 -20.39 -4.67 -24.83
CA GLN A 649 -18.98 -4.94 -25.12
C GLN A 649 -18.19 -5.28 -23.86
N GLN A 650 -18.38 -4.47 -22.83
CA GLN A 650 -17.83 -4.72 -21.50
C GLN A 650 -18.70 -4.08 -20.43
N GLY A 651 -18.60 -4.61 -19.22
CA GLY A 651 -19.26 -4.06 -18.06
C GLY A 651 -18.63 -4.57 -16.76
N SER A 652 -18.66 -3.73 -15.74
CA SER A 652 -18.30 -4.11 -14.38
C SER A 652 -19.32 -3.50 -13.42
N THR A 653 -19.66 -4.26 -12.40
CA THR A 653 -20.57 -3.80 -11.35
C THR A 653 -20.08 -4.32 -10.02
N ALA A 654 -20.07 -3.46 -9.01
CA ALA A 654 -19.79 -3.84 -7.65
C ALA A 654 -20.76 -3.12 -6.69
N VAL A 655 -21.17 -3.82 -5.66
CA VAL A 655 -21.93 -3.28 -4.54
C VAL A 655 -21.13 -3.53 -3.28
N GLU A 656 -20.96 -2.54 -2.45
CA GLU A 656 -20.27 -2.71 -1.17
C GLU A 656 -21.17 -2.22 -0.03
N TYR A 657 -21.37 -3.09 0.94
CA TYR A 657 -21.90 -2.71 2.24
C TYR A 657 -20.78 -2.76 3.28
N ARG A 658 -20.56 -1.65 4.00
CA ARG A 658 -19.54 -1.55 5.04
C ARG A 658 -20.11 -0.87 6.27
N ASN A 659 -19.96 -1.54 7.42
CA ASN A 659 -20.34 -0.97 8.73
C ASN A 659 -19.39 -1.49 9.80
N GLY A 660 -18.48 -0.65 10.25
CA GLY A 660 -17.41 -1.02 11.17
C GLY A 660 -16.53 -2.14 10.60
N ARG A 661 -16.51 -3.31 11.26
CA ARG A 661 -15.76 -4.50 10.82
C ARG A 661 -16.53 -5.41 9.84
N VAL A 662 -17.79 -5.08 9.57
CA VAL A 662 -18.62 -5.83 8.60
C VAL A 662 -18.44 -5.22 7.22
N PHE A 663 -18.09 -6.03 6.23
CA PHE A 663 -18.18 -5.65 4.83
C PHE A 663 -18.65 -6.84 3.98
N VAL A 664 -19.38 -6.54 2.92
CA VAL A 664 -19.79 -7.52 1.91
C VAL A 664 -19.76 -6.82 0.55
N GLN A 665 -19.03 -7.38 -0.39
CA GLN A 665 -18.81 -6.81 -1.71
C GLN A 665 -19.00 -7.87 -2.81
N PRO A 666 -20.22 -8.11 -3.28
CA PRO A 666 -20.44 -8.80 -4.54
C PRO A 666 -19.98 -7.94 -5.72
N SER A 667 -19.40 -8.57 -6.71
CA SER A 667 -18.92 -7.93 -7.94
C SER A 667 -19.15 -8.83 -9.14
N TYR A 668 -19.35 -8.22 -10.30
CA TYR A 668 -19.48 -8.93 -11.57
C TYR A 668 -18.72 -8.18 -12.66
N ARG A 669 -17.98 -8.90 -13.49
CA ARG A 669 -17.25 -8.38 -14.64
C ARG A 669 -17.58 -9.17 -15.90
N TYR A 670 -17.84 -8.44 -16.96
CA TYR A 670 -18.14 -8.99 -18.28
C TYR A 670 -17.32 -8.30 -19.37
N VAL A 671 -16.75 -9.08 -20.29
CA VAL A 671 -16.12 -8.57 -21.53
C VAL A 671 -16.49 -9.52 -22.65
N SER A 672 -17.14 -9.01 -23.69
CA SER A 672 -17.55 -9.83 -24.82
C SER A 672 -16.35 -10.30 -25.63
N ARG A 673 -16.48 -11.46 -26.25
CA ARG A 673 -15.47 -11.99 -27.17
C ARG A 673 -15.17 -11.03 -28.32
N SER A 674 -16.20 -10.40 -28.88
CA SER A 674 -16.03 -9.45 -29.98
C SER A 674 -15.20 -8.23 -29.60
N TYR A 675 -15.30 -7.79 -28.32
CA TYR A 675 -14.49 -6.70 -27.80
C TYR A 675 -13.03 -7.14 -27.54
N LEU A 676 -12.83 -8.35 -27.03
CA LEU A 676 -11.50 -8.95 -26.86
C LEU A 676 -10.75 -9.08 -28.18
N GLY A 677 -11.45 -9.40 -29.28
CA GLY A 677 -10.88 -9.46 -30.64
C GLY A 677 -10.25 -8.15 -31.13
N ASN A 678 -10.54 -7.00 -30.49
CA ASN A 678 -9.84 -5.75 -30.77
C ASN A 678 -8.42 -5.70 -30.19
N TYR A 679 -8.08 -6.60 -29.27
CA TYR A 679 -6.81 -6.61 -28.51
C TYR A 679 -6.03 -7.91 -28.72
N VAL A 680 -6.73 -9.01 -29.01
CA VAL A 680 -6.15 -10.36 -29.18
C VAL A 680 -6.61 -10.90 -30.51
N ASP A 681 -5.72 -11.57 -31.27
CA ASP A 681 -6.06 -12.18 -32.53
C ASP A 681 -7.23 -13.17 -32.39
N GLU A 682 -8.21 -13.08 -33.31
CA GLU A 682 -9.44 -13.88 -33.25
C GLU A 682 -9.20 -15.39 -33.37
N ASN A 683 -8.17 -15.78 -34.13
CA ASN A 683 -7.78 -17.20 -34.24
C ASN A 683 -7.28 -17.71 -32.91
N THR A 684 -6.49 -16.91 -32.19
CA THR A 684 -6.01 -17.22 -30.85
C THR A 684 -7.15 -17.36 -29.85
N LEU A 685 -8.18 -16.50 -29.91
CA LEU A 685 -9.39 -16.64 -29.09
C LEU A 685 -10.17 -17.92 -29.44
N LYS A 686 -10.25 -18.27 -30.71
CA LYS A 686 -10.92 -19.51 -31.18
C LYS A 686 -10.15 -20.77 -30.75
N ASP A 687 -8.86 -20.78 -30.95
CA ASP A 687 -7.99 -21.94 -30.67
C ASP A 687 -7.98 -22.27 -29.18
N ASN A 688 -8.12 -21.25 -28.31
CA ASN A 688 -8.21 -21.39 -26.87
C ASN A 688 -9.64 -21.57 -26.33
N GLY A 689 -10.68 -21.62 -27.20
CA GLY A 689 -12.08 -21.75 -26.78
C GLY A 689 -12.58 -20.58 -25.93
N ASN A 690 -11.97 -19.38 -26.08
CA ASN A 690 -12.27 -18.24 -25.23
C ASN A 690 -13.56 -17.51 -25.69
N ASP A 691 -14.60 -17.57 -24.86
CA ASP A 691 -15.90 -16.95 -25.12
C ASP A 691 -16.05 -15.54 -24.50
N GLY A 692 -14.95 -14.91 -24.10
CA GLY A 692 -14.94 -13.64 -23.42
C GLY A 692 -14.65 -13.80 -21.91
N ILE A 693 -14.90 -12.76 -21.15
CA ILE A 693 -14.73 -12.75 -19.69
C ILE A 693 -16.11 -12.63 -19.04
N SER A 694 -16.43 -13.54 -18.14
CA SER A 694 -17.62 -13.47 -17.31
C SER A 694 -17.25 -13.97 -15.90
N GLN A 695 -17.07 -13.05 -14.96
CA GLN A 695 -16.55 -13.36 -13.64
C GLN A 695 -17.47 -12.84 -12.54
N LEU A 696 -17.81 -13.70 -11.60
CA LEU A 696 -18.51 -13.36 -10.37
C LEU A 696 -17.51 -13.36 -9.21
N GLY A 697 -17.52 -12.28 -8.43
CA GLY A 697 -16.71 -12.13 -7.24
C GLY A 697 -17.57 -11.87 -5.99
N LEU A 698 -17.13 -12.36 -4.86
CA LEU A 698 -17.67 -12.03 -3.55
C LEU A 698 -16.52 -11.87 -2.57
N SER A 699 -16.38 -10.69 -1.98
CA SER A 699 -15.52 -10.44 -0.83
C SER A 699 -16.37 -10.09 0.37
N ALA A 700 -16.12 -10.71 1.52
CA ALA A 700 -16.90 -10.49 2.72
C ALA A 700 -16.03 -10.60 3.98
N GLY A 701 -16.33 -9.80 4.97
CA GLY A 701 -15.74 -9.89 6.29
C GLY A 701 -16.76 -9.49 7.36
N PHE A 702 -16.78 -10.25 8.45
CA PHE A 702 -17.65 -9.95 9.58
C PHE A 702 -17.10 -10.48 10.90
N PRO A 703 -17.32 -9.78 12.01
CA PRO A 703 -17.01 -10.29 13.33
C PRO A 703 -18.05 -11.35 13.73
N ILE A 704 -17.58 -12.52 14.13
CA ILE A 704 -18.45 -13.52 14.79
C ILE A 704 -18.77 -13.03 16.20
N ASN A 705 -17.79 -12.40 16.86
CA ASN A 705 -17.91 -11.74 18.14
C ASN A 705 -16.80 -10.68 18.29
N ASP A 706 -16.63 -10.09 19.46
CA ASP A 706 -15.61 -9.05 19.69
C ASP A 706 -14.17 -9.55 19.46
N ASN A 707 -13.93 -10.84 19.58
CA ASN A 707 -12.62 -11.46 19.49
C ASN A 707 -12.37 -12.20 18.19
N ILE A 708 -13.40 -12.55 17.41
CA ILE A 708 -13.27 -13.41 16.22
C ILE A 708 -13.77 -12.67 15.00
N ASP A 709 -12.86 -12.48 14.04
CA ASP A 709 -13.19 -11.98 12.71
C ASP A 709 -13.04 -13.12 11.68
N ILE A 710 -13.95 -13.18 10.72
CA ILE A 710 -13.88 -14.06 9.55
C ILE A 710 -13.88 -13.20 8.29
N THR A 711 -13.05 -13.60 7.32
CA THR A 711 -13.01 -13.02 5.97
C THR A 711 -13.14 -14.12 4.94
N ALA A 712 -13.80 -13.84 3.83
CA ALA A 712 -13.94 -14.78 2.73
C ALA A 712 -13.90 -14.03 1.39
N ASP A 713 -13.11 -14.54 0.46
CA ASP A 713 -13.08 -14.12 -0.93
C ASP A 713 -13.39 -15.32 -1.81
N TYR A 714 -14.21 -15.12 -2.82
CA TYR A 714 -14.58 -16.16 -3.78
C TYR A 714 -14.73 -15.55 -5.17
N PHE A 715 -14.01 -16.10 -6.15
CA PHE A 715 -14.08 -15.67 -7.54
C PHE A 715 -14.32 -16.87 -8.44
N GLN A 716 -15.26 -16.72 -9.36
CA GLN A 716 -15.67 -17.78 -10.28
C GLN A 716 -15.70 -17.26 -11.72
N ASP A 717 -15.16 -18.04 -12.64
CA ASP A 717 -15.40 -17.88 -14.07
C ASP A 717 -16.75 -18.52 -14.41
N MET A 718 -17.67 -17.69 -14.89
CA MET A 718 -19.03 -18.11 -15.21
C MET A 718 -19.13 -18.77 -16.59
N ASN A 719 -18.19 -18.55 -17.52
CA ASN A 719 -18.20 -19.15 -18.84
C ASN A 719 -17.94 -20.66 -18.74
N VAL A 720 -16.95 -21.04 -17.90
CA VAL A 720 -16.57 -22.45 -17.71
C VAL A 720 -17.07 -23.03 -16.39
N ASN A 721 -17.77 -22.21 -15.58
CA ASN A 721 -18.32 -22.57 -14.26
C ASN A 721 -17.24 -23.14 -13.31
N LYS A 722 -16.04 -22.55 -13.32
CA LYS A 722 -14.89 -22.97 -12.50
C LYS A 722 -14.50 -21.88 -11.51
N MET A 723 -14.14 -22.31 -10.31
CA MET A 723 -13.58 -21.42 -9.29
C MET A 723 -12.19 -20.94 -9.75
N LEU A 724 -11.94 -19.63 -9.67
CA LEU A 724 -10.65 -19.02 -9.91
C LEU A 724 -9.84 -18.94 -8.63
N GLU A 725 -10.45 -18.40 -7.58
CA GLU A 725 -9.82 -18.28 -6.26
C GLU A 725 -10.88 -18.40 -5.16
N SER A 726 -10.47 -19.00 -4.06
CA SER A 726 -11.23 -19.02 -2.80
C SER A 726 -10.26 -18.82 -1.65
N ARG A 727 -10.54 -17.83 -0.82
CA ARG A 727 -9.78 -17.53 0.40
C ARG A 727 -10.75 -17.50 1.58
N VAL A 728 -10.38 -18.12 2.68
CA VAL A 728 -11.10 -18.00 3.95
C VAL A 728 -10.08 -17.73 5.03
N GLY A 729 -10.28 -16.65 5.76
CA GLY A 729 -9.46 -16.23 6.88
C GLY A 729 -10.28 -16.21 8.18
N LEU A 730 -9.68 -16.67 9.26
CA LEU A 730 -10.22 -16.57 10.60
C LEU A 730 -9.16 -15.98 11.52
N VAL A 731 -9.50 -14.90 12.19
CA VAL A 731 -8.63 -14.21 13.13
C VAL A 731 -9.27 -14.20 14.50
N TYR A 732 -8.61 -14.82 15.47
CA TYR A 732 -8.94 -14.65 16.88
C TYR A 732 -8.02 -13.60 17.49
N ARG A 733 -8.57 -12.56 18.09
CA ARG A 733 -7.86 -11.48 18.75
C ARG A 733 -8.25 -11.42 20.23
N SER A 734 -7.28 -11.69 21.09
CA SER A 734 -7.36 -11.41 22.52
C SER A 734 -6.88 -9.97 22.80
N ALA A 735 -6.93 -9.55 24.04
CA ALA A 735 -6.38 -8.24 24.45
C ALA A 735 -4.85 -8.14 24.29
N CYS A 736 -4.10 -9.24 24.30
CA CYS A 736 -2.64 -9.25 24.29
C CYS A 736 -2.01 -10.26 23.34
N TRP A 737 -2.79 -10.99 22.55
CA TRP A 737 -2.28 -11.88 21.49
C TRP A 737 -3.30 -12.11 20.41
N MET A 738 -2.86 -12.63 19.28
CA MET A 738 -3.69 -12.88 18.13
C MET A 738 -3.24 -14.15 17.41
N ILE A 739 -4.21 -14.95 16.96
CA ILE A 739 -4.01 -16.09 16.07
C ILE A 739 -4.77 -15.84 14.78
N GLY A 740 -4.09 -16.07 13.66
CA GLY A 740 -4.71 -16.12 12.34
C GLY A 740 -4.58 -17.49 11.72
N LEU A 741 -5.66 -17.94 11.11
CA LEU A 741 -5.70 -19.12 10.27
C LEU A 741 -6.28 -18.70 8.93
N SER A 742 -5.61 -19.01 7.82
CA SER A 742 -6.16 -18.81 6.49
C SER A 742 -6.01 -20.04 5.62
N TYR A 743 -7.01 -20.24 4.78
CA TYR A 743 -7.00 -21.22 3.71
C TYR A 743 -7.19 -20.50 2.38
N ASN A 744 -6.23 -20.67 1.49
CA ASN A 744 -6.28 -20.12 0.13
C ASN A 744 -6.26 -21.27 -0.87
N ARG A 745 -7.10 -21.19 -1.87
CA ARG A 745 -7.10 -22.10 -3.01
C ARG A 745 -7.28 -21.31 -4.30
N TYR A 746 -6.40 -21.47 -5.24
CA TYR A 746 -6.42 -20.75 -6.51
C TYR A 746 -6.09 -21.67 -7.68
N ALA A 747 -6.65 -21.33 -8.84
CA ALA A 747 -6.42 -22.06 -10.07
C ALA A 747 -5.00 -21.81 -10.59
N LYS A 748 -4.31 -22.87 -10.98
CA LYS A 748 -3.10 -22.77 -11.79
C LYS A 748 -3.51 -22.49 -13.24
N ASN A 749 -2.78 -21.62 -13.92
CA ASN A 749 -3.04 -21.30 -15.33
C ASN A 749 -4.49 -20.85 -15.59
N ALA A 750 -5.04 -19.97 -14.73
CA ALA A 750 -6.40 -19.45 -14.85
C ALA A 750 -6.67 -18.74 -16.20
N LEU A 751 -5.61 -18.41 -16.95
CA LEU A 751 -5.69 -17.85 -18.30
C LEU A 751 -6.12 -18.87 -19.36
N SER A 752 -5.99 -20.16 -19.08
CA SER A 752 -6.52 -21.23 -19.94
C SER A 752 -7.92 -21.59 -19.45
N GLN A 753 -8.94 -21.49 -20.29
CA GLN A 753 -10.31 -21.87 -19.90
C GLN A 753 -10.43 -23.36 -19.50
N ASP A 754 -9.45 -24.17 -19.81
CA ASP A 754 -9.44 -25.60 -19.50
C ASP A 754 -8.55 -25.97 -18.30
N PHE A 755 -8.32 -25.02 -17.37
CA PHE A 755 -7.55 -25.29 -16.17
C PHE A 755 -8.25 -26.34 -15.27
N THR A 756 -7.48 -27.30 -14.82
CA THR A 756 -7.95 -28.38 -13.92
C THR A 756 -7.16 -28.45 -12.63
N GLU A 757 -6.02 -27.76 -12.56
CA GLU A 757 -5.12 -27.81 -11.42
C GLU A 757 -5.32 -26.62 -10.49
N TYR A 758 -5.29 -26.91 -9.19
CA TYR A 758 -5.36 -25.91 -8.12
C TYR A 758 -4.18 -26.04 -7.17
N ASP A 759 -3.68 -24.91 -6.72
CA ASP A 759 -2.82 -24.86 -5.54
C ASP A 759 -3.66 -24.50 -4.31
N SER A 760 -3.25 -25.03 -3.16
CA SER A 760 -3.88 -24.69 -1.88
C SER A 760 -2.83 -24.46 -0.81
N ASN A 761 -3.10 -23.49 0.05
CA ASN A 761 -2.22 -23.14 1.15
C ASN A 761 -3.02 -22.92 2.43
N VAL A 762 -2.56 -23.49 3.54
CA VAL A 762 -3.04 -23.20 4.89
C VAL A 762 -1.95 -22.43 5.61
N SER A 763 -2.24 -21.21 6.07
CA SER A 763 -1.31 -20.41 6.84
C SER A 763 -1.81 -20.29 8.27
N PHE A 764 -0.91 -20.47 9.21
CA PHE A 764 -1.12 -20.22 10.63
C PHE A 764 -0.13 -19.15 11.10
N SER A 765 -0.60 -18.18 11.84
CA SER A 765 0.25 -17.19 12.46
C SER A 765 -0.15 -16.93 13.90
N PHE A 766 0.84 -16.53 14.67
CA PHE A 766 0.67 -16.13 16.06
C PHE A 766 1.42 -14.82 16.29
N SER A 767 0.78 -13.86 16.96
CA SER A 767 1.38 -12.57 17.28
C SER A 767 1.07 -12.19 18.73
N LEU A 768 2.08 -11.65 19.44
CA LEU A 768 1.90 -11.03 20.74
C LEU A 768 1.62 -9.54 20.53
N LEU A 769 0.46 -9.06 21.01
CA LEU A 769 0.07 -7.67 20.89
C LEU A 769 0.72 -6.81 21.96
N GLY A 770 1.03 -5.55 21.65
CA GLY A 770 1.69 -4.62 22.54
C GLY A 770 3.21 -4.80 22.65
N LEU A 771 3.80 -5.80 21.98
CA LEU A 771 5.22 -5.85 21.70
C LEU A 771 5.46 -5.20 20.33
N GLN A 772 6.41 -4.26 20.26
CA GLN A 772 6.67 -3.52 19.03
C GLN A 772 7.07 -4.43 17.86
N GLY A 773 6.52 -4.15 16.66
CA GLY A 773 6.80 -4.89 15.43
C GLY A 773 5.85 -6.07 15.16
N ALA A 774 4.92 -6.39 16.05
CA ALA A 774 3.86 -7.35 15.76
C ALA A 774 2.85 -6.72 14.77
N ARG A 775 3.02 -6.97 13.47
CA ARG A 775 1.97 -6.65 12.50
C ARG A 775 0.79 -7.59 12.69
N PRO A 776 -0.45 -7.10 12.65
CA PRO A 776 -1.61 -7.97 12.61
C PRO A 776 -1.51 -8.93 11.43
N PHE A 777 -1.82 -10.19 11.68
CA PHE A 777 -1.96 -11.18 10.61
C PHE A 777 -3.12 -10.79 9.68
N GLY A 778 -2.92 -10.95 8.36
CA GLY A 778 -3.91 -10.52 7.36
C GLY A 778 -3.58 -9.16 6.75
N GLN A 779 -2.67 -8.39 7.33
CA GLN A 779 -1.90 -7.37 6.63
C GLN A 779 -0.51 -7.93 6.18
N THR A 780 -0.49 -9.15 5.64
CA THR A 780 0.44 -9.36 4.52
C THR A 780 0.02 -8.32 3.51
N SER A 781 0.94 -7.64 2.89
CA SER A 781 0.80 -6.80 1.71
C SER A 781 -0.44 -7.03 0.79
N THR A 782 -1.57 -7.34 1.39
CA THR A 782 -2.90 -7.46 0.81
C THR A 782 -3.58 -6.11 0.66
N ASP A 783 -2.84 -5.01 0.89
CA ASP A 783 -3.11 -3.79 0.15
C ASP A 783 -2.83 -3.98 -1.37
N ASP A 784 -2.00 -4.96 -1.73
CA ASP A 784 -2.07 -5.68 -2.99
C ASP A 784 -3.07 -6.82 -2.79
N GLY A 785 -4.36 -6.53 -2.77
CA GLY A 785 -5.40 -7.51 -2.98
C GLY A 785 -4.97 -8.31 -4.20
N GLY A 786 -4.73 -9.61 -4.04
CA GLY A 786 -4.31 -10.46 -5.12
C GLY A 786 -5.25 -10.25 -6.27
N ASN A 787 -4.88 -9.34 -7.18
CA ASN A 787 -5.67 -8.95 -8.32
C ASN A 787 -5.64 -10.13 -9.27
N ILE A 788 -6.59 -11.01 -9.10
CA ILE A 788 -6.84 -12.01 -10.10
C ILE A 788 -7.26 -11.27 -11.36
N LEU A 789 -6.44 -11.36 -12.38
CA LEU A 789 -6.72 -10.86 -13.72
C LEU A 789 -7.06 -9.35 -13.78
N GLY A 790 -6.33 -8.53 -13.05
CA GLY A 790 -6.47 -7.07 -13.12
C GLY A 790 -7.78 -6.54 -12.50
N TYR A 791 -8.37 -7.28 -11.57
CA TYR A 791 -9.45 -6.77 -10.75
C TYR A 791 -8.87 -5.79 -9.72
N ALA A 792 -8.98 -4.50 -10.00
CA ALA A 792 -8.77 -3.46 -9.00
C ALA A 792 -10.00 -3.41 -8.09
N ASP A 793 -9.79 -3.33 -6.77
CA ASP A 793 -10.88 -3.03 -5.84
C ASP A 793 -11.50 -1.69 -6.26
N PRO A 794 -12.77 -1.66 -6.73
CA PRO A 794 -13.37 -0.43 -7.24
C PRO A 794 -13.62 0.61 -6.14
N PHE A 795 -13.47 0.23 -4.87
CA PHE A 795 -13.75 1.09 -3.72
C PHE A 795 -12.53 1.40 -2.84
N THR A 796 -11.31 1.07 -3.26
CA THR A 796 -10.12 1.58 -2.60
C THR A 796 -10.09 3.10 -2.77
N LEU A 797 -10.71 3.80 -1.83
CA LEU A 797 -10.43 5.21 -1.61
C LEU A 797 -8.96 5.29 -1.19
N LYS A 798 -8.11 5.72 -2.11
CA LYS A 798 -6.77 6.17 -1.73
C LYS A 798 -6.97 7.41 -0.85
N ASN A 799 -6.81 7.24 0.46
CA ASN A 799 -6.67 8.36 1.39
C ASN A 799 -5.40 9.13 1.10
#